data_264450e2cd3fa53e6720aa9ba9e0bd0e
#
_entry.id   264450e2cd3fa53e6720aa9ba9e0bd0e
#
_cell.length_a   1.000
_cell.length_b   1.000
_cell.length_c   1.000
_cell.angle_alpha   90.00
_cell.angle_beta   90.00
_cell.angle_gamma   90.00
#
_symmetry.space_group_name_H-M   'P 1'
#
loop_
_entity.id
_entity.type
_entity.pdbx_description
1 polymer ?
#
loop_
_entity_poly.entity_id
_entity_poly.type
_entity_poly.pdbx_seq_one_letter_code
_entity_poly.pdbx_strand_id
1 'polypeptide(L)'
;MSGQASNMPFSDSAIQRAVIERVFDERKKYLIIALTGKIGAGSSYVSSFIQNASNGKEIPCSSSECNNYSSDEERADNILLRYFECNRIPFHVIRVRDVITSFIVENDAWARLAVRQQNIKKAESDIMRLLHGKLERLLYNIVLQPGSGGAFIDGKKVGRNEAETLNSSVKRMLSGWDKKRSPKLLTEYNRDLKKSNLERRKEIEIRNYILYILPLLSDSIREYLAEKYTVLFQEFGNDLRFYGTLKTDERARAKSAVYEDNKDRLYAIAERINRMIKHIRAGAGDNARTAIVIDSMKNKYESNYLRDRYSAYYLFAVSRDETIRIRHLLQDQKKGLSQDEIDIIDLNERPGAAAGRFISFVNALKDVGVKGMKLASGAGQGDNFCKEFEKYLAALCQRSSNTFYYTYCIPFRSNPMDAKQKMLEDLQKDHVVAAIRSIVFESGEQVSSRFREQGISPALCNYYLSVLADPLRAFLYKTKLYPFFLQDVEYCIQNADVFLTNNEDDSGPKRRLKLNVIRYISLMMHPGLVPPTPVERCMQLAYTAKVNSGCISRQTGAVVTDSEYNIISLGWNDVPYGQTPCVYRSFAALQKQGDLGAFSDYEWQSDSPFYIKLRQYCFPDPDILHGLPSSFCFKTLNEKVTGEKNPMSARAMHGEEKALLQGRTPKIKGGCLFTTSSPCEMCAKNAKEHQISKIYYIEPYPGISQRHVCNSGDPNNRAQYILFEGAIGRAYTQLYTPILPYKDELSLRGFPCRCDTLSKPDARTGRRRNRNRRTGGNCL
;
A
#
# COMPACT_ATOMS: atom_id res chain seq x y z
N MET A 1 -5.40 28.96 -62.45
CA MET A 1 -6.02 27.63 -62.46
C MET A 1 -6.09 27.10 -61.05
N SER A 2 -7.25 27.12 -60.51
CA SER A 2 -7.61 26.80 -59.13
C SER A 2 -7.62 25.27 -58.90
N GLY A 3 -6.77 24.80 -58.00
CA GLY A 3 -6.86 23.45 -57.51
C GLY A 3 -7.96 23.32 -56.48
N GLN A 4 -9.09 22.74 -56.85
CA GLN A 4 -10.14 22.33 -55.96
C GLN A 4 -9.61 21.17 -55.09
N ALA A 5 -9.40 21.42 -53.79
CA ALA A 5 -9.33 20.37 -52.79
C ALA A 5 -10.72 19.72 -52.69
N SER A 6 -10.83 18.49 -53.11
CA SER A 6 -12.03 17.68 -52.99
C SER A 6 -12.36 17.44 -51.50
N ASN A 7 -13.30 18.19 -50.96
CA ASN A 7 -13.99 17.87 -49.74
C ASN A 7 -14.85 16.62 -50.01
N MET A 8 -14.31 15.42 -49.75
CA MET A 8 -15.17 14.26 -49.58
C MET A 8 -15.95 14.46 -48.24
N PRO A 9 -17.28 14.38 -48.27
CA PRO A 9 -18.06 14.42 -47.05
C PRO A 9 -17.68 13.16 -46.24
N PHE A 10 -17.18 13.35 -45.03
CA PHE A 10 -17.01 12.26 -44.08
C PHE A 10 -18.36 11.54 -43.96
N SER A 11 -18.39 10.23 -44.15
CA SER A 11 -19.61 9.46 -43.92
C SER A 11 -19.99 9.58 -42.44
N ASP A 12 -21.28 9.66 -42.12
CA ASP A 12 -21.79 9.75 -40.74
C ASP A 12 -21.14 8.69 -39.80
N SER A 13 -20.87 7.51 -40.32
CA SER A 13 -20.19 6.42 -39.60
C SER A 13 -18.73 6.73 -39.24
N ALA A 14 -18.02 7.54 -40.03
CA ALA A 14 -16.65 7.94 -39.70
C ALA A 14 -16.62 8.96 -38.56
N ILE A 15 -17.56 9.89 -38.55
CA ILE A 15 -17.73 10.88 -37.49
C ILE A 15 -18.11 10.17 -36.19
N GLN A 16 -19.07 9.26 -36.22
CA GLN A 16 -19.50 8.49 -35.04
C GLN A 16 -18.34 7.70 -34.42
N ARG A 17 -17.52 7.02 -35.23
CA ARG A 17 -16.33 6.31 -34.76
C ARG A 17 -15.31 7.26 -34.12
N ALA A 18 -15.04 8.39 -34.72
CA ALA A 18 -14.10 9.37 -34.20
C ALA A 18 -14.56 9.94 -32.85
N VAL A 19 -15.87 10.20 -32.67
CA VAL A 19 -16.43 10.70 -31.41
C VAL A 19 -16.31 9.65 -30.31
N ILE A 20 -16.68 8.40 -30.58
CA ILE A 20 -16.59 7.34 -29.56
C ILE A 20 -15.15 7.02 -29.17
N GLU A 21 -14.24 7.00 -30.14
CA GLU A 21 -12.81 6.84 -29.86
C GLU A 21 -12.29 7.96 -28.96
N ARG A 22 -12.73 9.19 -29.17
CA ARG A 22 -12.37 10.34 -28.34
C ARG A 22 -12.81 10.18 -26.89
N VAL A 23 -14.02 9.66 -26.65
CA VAL A 23 -14.53 9.40 -25.29
C VAL A 23 -13.64 8.42 -24.52
N PHE A 24 -13.25 7.33 -25.16
CA PHE A 24 -12.36 6.34 -24.51
C PHE A 24 -10.91 6.81 -24.45
N ASP A 25 -10.45 7.61 -25.38
CA ASP A 25 -9.10 8.17 -25.39
C ASP A 25 -8.85 9.14 -24.25
N GLU A 26 -9.86 9.90 -23.80
CA GLU A 26 -9.73 10.76 -22.62
C GLU A 26 -9.37 9.94 -21.37
N ARG A 27 -9.96 8.75 -21.20
CA ARG A 27 -9.60 7.83 -20.09
C ARG A 27 -8.18 7.26 -20.22
N LYS A 28 -7.73 7.01 -21.44
CA LYS A 28 -6.38 6.49 -21.71
C LYS A 28 -5.29 7.56 -21.55
N LYS A 29 -5.65 8.84 -21.54
CA LYS A 29 -4.67 9.93 -21.38
C LYS A 29 -3.95 9.88 -20.04
N TYR A 30 -4.60 9.35 -19.02
CA TYR A 30 -4.08 9.45 -17.67
C TYR A 30 -4.52 8.30 -16.77
N LEU A 31 -3.61 7.37 -16.52
CA LEU A 31 -3.83 6.25 -15.60
C LEU A 31 -2.71 6.18 -14.57
N ILE A 32 -3.07 6.00 -13.30
CA ILE A 32 -2.10 5.79 -12.22
C ILE A 32 -2.47 4.52 -11.46
N ILE A 33 -1.55 3.57 -11.44
CA ILE A 33 -1.62 2.37 -10.63
C ILE A 33 -0.58 2.49 -9.52
N ALA A 34 -0.99 2.50 -8.27
CA ALA A 34 -0.08 2.39 -7.15
C ALA A 34 -0.11 0.96 -6.62
N LEU A 35 1.04 0.41 -6.32
CA LEU A 35 1.18 -0.94 -5.78
C LEU A 35 1.50 -0.90 -4.30
N THR A 36 0.83 -1.72 -3.51
CA THR A 36 1.11 -1.94 -2.09
C THR A 36 1.18 -3.42 -1.78
N GLY A 37 1.78 -3.77 -0.67
CA GLY A 37 1.92 -5.14 -0.21
C GLY A 37 3.13 -5.30 0.72
N LYS A 38 3.14 -6.38 1.50
CA LYS A 38 4.30 -6.73 2.34
C LYS A 38 5.54 -6.94 1.48
N ILE A 39 6.71 -6.73 2.08
CA ILE A 39 7.97 -7.07 1.40
C ILE A 39 7.97 -8.54 0.97
N GLY A 40 8.43 -8.84 -0.23
CA GLY A 40 8.41 -10.21 -0.78
C GLY A 40 7.07 -10.65 -1.36
N ALA A 41 6.01 -9.84 -1.30
CA ALA A 41 4.72 -10.17 -1.92
C ALA A 41 4.74 -10.10 -3.46
N GLY A 42 5.67 -9.33 -4.05
CA GLY A 42 5.86 -9.29 -5.51
C GLY A 42 5.42 -7.99 -6.19
N SER A 43 5.22 -6.90 -5.46
CA SER A 43 4.85 -5.60 -6.06
C SER A 43 5.82 -5.17 -7.17
N SER A 44 7.14 -5.33 -6.96
CA SER A 44 8.13 -4.98 -7.98
C SER A 44 8.10 -5.92 -9.20
N TYR A 45 7.66 -7.17 -9.05
CA TYR A 45 7.40 -8.07 -10.18
C TYR A 45 6.21 -7.55 -10.99
N VAL A 46 5.11 -7.20 -10.32
CA VAL A 46 3.92 -6.65 -10.98
C VAL A 46 4.23 -5.34 -11.71
N SER A 47 5.00 -4.42 -11.09
CA SER A 47 5.40 -3.17 -11.74
C SER A 47 6.24 -3.39 -12.99
N SER A 48 7.19 -4.32 -12.92
CA SER A 48 8.02 -4.72 -14.07
C SER A 48 7.20 -5.39 -15.17
N PHE A 49 6.28 -6.29 -14.79
CA PHE A 49 5.37 -6.93 -15.73
C PHE A 49 4.48 -5.90 -16.45
N ILE A 50 3.85 -4.96 -15.74
CA ILE A 50 3.04 -3.90 -16.35
C ILE A 50 3.86 -3.11 -17.37
N GLN A 51 5.09 -2.75 -17.03
CA GLN A 51 5.99 -2.02 -17.91
C GLN A 51 6.36 -2.84 -19.15
N ASN A 52 6.66 -4.14 -19.00
CA ASN A 52 7.04 -5.03 -20.10
C ASN A 52 5.84 -5.34 -21.01
N ALA A 53 4.69 -5.70 -20.44
CA ALA A 53 3.47 -5.99 -21.17
C ALA A 53 2.99 -4.77 -21.98
N SER A 54 3.07 -3.57 -21.41
CA SER A 54 2.71 -2.33 -22.11
C SER A 54 3.61 -2.03 -23.32
N ASN A 55 4.83 -2.58 -23.33
CA ASN A 55 5.76 -2.50 -24.46
C ASN A 55 5.71 -3.75 -25.36
N GLY A 56 4.72 -4.63 -25.20
CA GLY A 56 4.52 -5.82 -26.03
C GLY A 56 5.40 -7.02 -25.66
N LYS A 57 6.04 -7.01 -24.47
CA LYS A 57 6.86 -8.11 -23.96
C LYS A 57 6.09 -8.86 -22.87
N GLU A 58 6.34 -10.18 -22.76
CA GLU A 58 5.80 -11.03 -21.69
C GLU A 58 4.27 -11.12 -21.60
N ILE A 59 3.55 -10.78 -22.66
CA ILE A 59 2.09 -10.94 -22.68
C ILE A 59 1.79 -12.45 -22.69
N PRO A 60 0.90 -12.95 -21.80
CA PRO A 60 0.44 -14.33 -21.86
C PRO A 60 -0.14 -14.62 -23.26
N CYS A 61 0.23 -15.74 -23.87
CA CYS A 61 -0.34 -16.12 -25.16
C CYS A 61 -1.86 -16.14 -25.04
N SER A 62 -2.53 -15.38 -25.91
CA SER A 62 -3.94 -15.62 -26.15
C SER A 62 -4.06 -17.02 -26.75
N SER A 63 -5.00 -17.81 -26.28
CA SER A 63 -5.35 -19.08 -26.93
C SER A 63 -6.06 -18.80 -28.25
N SER A 64 -5.47 -17.90 -29.08
CA SER A 64 -6.04 -17.44 -30.36
C SER A 64 -6.19 -18.55 -31.40
N GLU A 65 -5.63 -19.71 -31.13
CA GLU A 65 -5.77 -20.89 -31.99
C GLU A 65 -6.85 -21.88 -31.48
N CYS A 66 -7.38 -21.72 -30.28
CA CYS A 66 -8.44 -22.56 -29.76
C CYS A 66 -9.78 -21.85 -29.80
N ASN A 67 -10.59 -22.17 -30.79
CA ASN A 67 -12.01 -21.74 -30.86
C ASN A 67 -12.90 -22.43 -29.81
N ASN A 68 -12.36 -23.28 -28.95
CA ASN A 68 -13.08 -24.02 -27.95
C ASN A 68 -12.64 -23.54 -26.53
N TYR A 69 -13.46 -22.70 -25.91
CA TYR A 69 -13.29 -22.28 -24.53
C TYR A 69 -14.05 -23.23 -23.59
N SER A 70 -13.41 -23.64 -22.50
CA SER A 70 -14.00 -24.52 -21.49
C SER A 70 -14.93 -23.78 -20.51
N SER A 71 -14.74 -22.46 -20.34
CA SER A 71 -15.48 -21.65 -19.39
C SER A 71 -15.73 -20.22 -19.86
N ASP A 72 -16.66 -19.52 -19.19
CA ASP A 72 -16.90 -18.09 -19.43
C ASP A 72 -15.75 -17.24 -18.93
N GLU A 73 -14.98 -17.71 -17.94
CA GLU A 73 -13.77 -17.05 -17.46
C GLU A 73 -12.70 -17.00 -18.56
N GLU A 74 -12.47 -18.12 -19.26
CA GLU A 74 -11.54 -18.14 -20.40
C GLU A 74 -12.00 -17.24 -21.56
N ARG A 75 -13.30 -17.15 -21.82
CA ARG A 75 -13.85 -16.21 -22.80
C ARG A 75 -13.59 -14.77 -22.41
N ALA A 76 -13.83 -14.43 -21.13
CA ALA A 76 -13.57 -13.10 -20.61
C ALA A 76 -12.08 -12.74 -20.69
N ASP A 77 -11.18 -13.65 -20.31
CA ASP A 77 -9.74 -13.47 -20.38
C ASP A 77 -9.27 -13.20 -21.82
N ASN A 78 -9.81 -13.94 -22.79
CA ASN A 78 -9.47 -13.74 -24.18
C ASN A 78 -9.94 -12.37 -24.73
N ILE A 79 -11.15 -11.92 -24.33
CA ILE A 79 -11.65 -10.58 -24.67
C ILE A 79 -10.70 -9.50 -24.13
N LEU A 80 -10.30 -9.63 -22.86
CA LEU A 80 -9.43 -8.68 -22.17
C LEU A 80 -8.02 -8.65 -22.77
N LEU A 81 -7.44 -9.82 -23.07
CA LEU A 81 -6.14 -9.93 -23.71
C LEU A 81 -6.13 -9.25 -25.09
N ARG A 82 -7.10 -9.57 -25.95
CA ARG A 82 -7.22 -8.95 -27.27
C ARG A 82 -7.40 -7.43 -27.18
N TYR A 83 -8.24 -6.97 -26.25
CA TYR A 83 -8.43 -5.54 -26.03
C TYR A 83 -7.13 -4.88 -25.60
N PHE A 84 -6.40 -5.47 -24.63
CA PHE A 84 -5.11 -4.97 -24.17
C PHE A 84 -4.10 -4.89 -25.28
N GLU A 85 -3.95 -5.95 -26.10
CA GLU A 85 -3.01 -5.99 -27.22
C GLU A 85 -3.26 -4.90 -28.25
N CYS A 86 -4.53 -4.61 -28.57
CA CYS A 86 -4.90 -3.57 -29.52
C CYS A 86 -4.81 -2.13 -28.95
N ASN A 87 -4.88 -1.98 -27.63
CA ASN A 87 -4.99 -0.66 -26.98
C ASN A 87 -3.85 -0.33 -26.02
N ARG A 88 -2.69 -1.00 -26.15
CA ARG A 88 -1.53 -0.79 -25.28
C ARG A 88 -1.12 0.68 -25.17
N ILE A 89 -0.87 1.13 -23.96
CA ILE A 89 -0.28 2.42 -23.66
C ILE A 89 0.99 2.20 -22.83
N PRO A 90 2.09 2.93 -23.06
CA PRO A 90 3.32 2.72 -22.30
C PRO A 90 3.16 3.17 -20.86
N PHE A 91 3.52 2.30 -19.92
CA PHE A 91 3.57 2.61 -18.50
C PHE A 91 4.98 3.01 -18.08
N HIS A 92 5.09 4.11 -17.34
CA HIS A 92 6.32 4.56 -16.70
C HIS A 92 6.29 4.19 -15.21
N VAL A 93 7.41 3.69 -14.68
CA VAL A 93 7.50 3.26 -13.28
C VAL A 93 8.18 4.34 -12.45
N ILE A 94 7.54 4.76 -11.36
CA ILE A 94 8.10 5.57 -10.29
C ILE A 94 8.23 4.65 -9.07
N ARG A 95 9.43 4.32 -8.65
CA ARG A 95 9.66 3.54 -7.44
C ARG A 95 9.83 4.48 -6.25
N VAL A 96 9.15 4.22 -5.14
CA VAL A 96 9.28 5.04 -3.92
C VAL A 96 10.75 5.11 -3.45
N ARG A 97 11.53 4.05 -3.68
CA ARG A 97 12.98 4.09 -3.43
C ARG A 97 13.72 5.14 -4.26
N ASP A 98 13.33 5.36 -5.51
CA ASP A 98 13.93 6.37 -6.38
C ASP A 98 13.57 7.77 -5.87
N VAL A 99 12.33 7.93 -5.38
CA VAL A 99 11.89 9.15 -4.70
C VAL A 99 12.75 9.44 -3.46
N ILE A 100 12.98 8.46 -2.59
CA ILE A 100 13.85 8.59 -1.41
C ILE A 100 15.28 8.93 -1.84
N THR A 101 15.80 8.27 -2.89
CA THR A 101 17.13 8.57 -3.46
C THR A 101 17.26 10.03 -3.90
N SER A 102 16.19 10.60 -4.48
CA SER A 102 16.20 12.03 -4.84
C SER A 102 16.38 12.95 -3.62
N PHE A 103 15.85 12.56 -2.46
CA PHE A 103 16.06 13.29 -1.20
C PHE A 103 17.48 13.09 -0.63
N ILE A 104 18.10 11.91 -0.83
CA ILE A 104 19.49 11.68 -0.43
C ILE A 104 20.40 12.66 -1.15
N VAL A 105 20.24 12.79 -2.47
CA VAL A 105 21.01 13.75 -3.28
C VAL A 105 20.72 15.19 -2.88
N GLU A 106 19.46 15.54 -2.69
CA GLU A 106 19.03 16.91 -2.35
C GLU A 106 19.57 17.38 -1.00
N ASN A 107 19.60 16.48 -0.02
CA ASN A 107 19.99 16.80 1.35
C ASN A 107 21.48 16.53 1.63
N ASP A 108 22.24 16.09 0.62
CA ASP A 108 23.65 15.68 0.77
C ASP A 108 23.81 14.60 1.87
N ALA A 109 22.85 13.65 1.91
CA ALA A 109 22.75 12.67 2.99
C ALA A 109 23.65 11.43 2.79
N TRP A 110 24.74 11.56 2.05
CA TRP A 110 25.70 10.47 1.77
C TRP A 110 26.34 9.88 3.03
N ALA A 111 26.53 10.72 4.07
CA ALA A 111 27.03 10.28 5.38
C ALA A 111 26.21 9.14 5.97
N ARG A 112 24.90 9.14 5.77
CA ARG A 112 23.99 8.12 6.28
C ARG A 112 24.10 6.77 5.55
N LEU A 113 24.73 6.74 4.39
CA LEU A 113 25.01 5.54 3.63
C LEU A 113 26.34 4.86 4.03
N ALA A 114 27.18 5.53 4.81
CA ALA A 114 28.49 5.04 5.20
C ALA A 114 28.47 3.94 6.30
N VAL A 115 27.38 3.18 6.38
CA VAL A 115 27.13 2.14 7.41
C VAL A 115 28.19 1.02 7.42
N ARG A 116 28.87 0.79 6.27
CA ARG A 116 29.94 -0.25 6.14
C ARG A 116 31.34 0.28 6.41
N GLN A 117 31.54 1.58 6.35
CA GLN A 117 32.86 2.19 6.47
C GLN A 117 32.74 3.53 7.19
N GLN A 118 33.63 3.80 8.13
CA GLN A 118 33.68 5.08 8.85
C GLN A 118 34.04 6.30 7.93
N ASN A 119 34.32 6.06 6.65
CA ASN A 119 34.73 7.09 5.71
C ASN A 119 33.61 7.41 4.70
N ILE A 120 32.93 8.54 4.95
CA ILE A 120 31.82 9.06 4.13
C ILE A 120 32.22 9.29 2.66
N LYS A 121 33.42 9.85 2.43
CA LYS A 121 33.93 10.13 1.06
C LYS A 121 34.14 8.85 0.26
N LYS A 122 34.49 7.76 0.93
CA LYS A 122 34.67 6.46 0.28
C LYS A 122 33.33 5.85 -0.11
N ALA A 123 32.30 5.94 0.74
CA ALA A 123 30.95 5.46 0.43
C ALA A 123 30.36 6.18 -0.79
N GLU A 124 30.43 7.50 -0.83
CA GLU A 124 30.01 8.30 -1.99
C GLU A 124 30.78 7.91 -3.26
N SER A 125 32.10 7.78 -3.17
CA SER A 125 32.96 7.40 -4.31
C SER A 125 32.62 6.01 -4.85
N ASP A 126 32.38 5.02 -3.98
CA ASP A 126 32.03 3.65 -4.39
C ASP A 126 30.66 3.60 -5.06
N ILE A 127 29.66 4.28 -4.52
CA ILE A 127 28.33 4.39 -5.15
C ILE A 127 28.43 5.08 -6.52
N MET A 128 29.19 6.16 -6.61
CA MET A 128 29.39 6.86 -7.88
C MET A 128 30.09 5.98 -8.91
N ARG A 129 31.10 5.19 -8.53
CA ARG A 129 31.75 4.25 -9.44
C ARG A 129 30.77 3.18 -9.98
N LEU A 130 29.87 2.66 -9.14
CA LEU A 130 28.81 1.74 -9.58
C LEU A 130 27.86 2.44 -10.57
N LEU A 131 27.49 3.68 -10.30
CA LEU A 131 26.64 4.48 -11.19
C LEU A 131 27.34 4.72 -12.54
N HIS A 132 28.64 5.02 -12.54
CA HIS A 132 29.43 5.23 -13.77
C HIS A 132 29.29 4.07 -14.74
N GLY A 133 29.59 2.83 -14.28
CA GLY A 133 29.48 1.64 -15.12
C GLY A 133 28.05 1.39 -15.63
N LYS A 134 27.03 1.76 -14.86
CA LYS A 134 25.63 1.66 -15.32
C LYS A 134 25.28 2.72 -16.36
N LEU A 135 25.82 3.94 -16.24
CA LEU A 135 25.63 5.01 -17.23
C LEU A 135 26.33 4.70 -18.56
N GLU A 136 27.53 4.09 -18.53
CA GLU A 136 28.20 3.62 -19.74
C GLU A 136 27.37 2.59 -20.49
N ARG A 137 26.79 1.61 -19.78
CA ARG A 137 25.88 0.62 -20.38
C ARG A 137 24.62 1.28 -20.95
N LEU A 138 24.03 2.25 -20.22
CA LEU A 138 22.88 3.00 -20.71
C LEU A 138 23.23 3.75 -21.99
N LEU A 139 24.40 4.41 -22.04
CA LEU A 139 24.87 5.12 -23.24
C LEU A 139 24.99 4.19 -24.45
N TYR A 140 25.52 3.00 -24.26
CA TYR A 140 25.63 1.97 -25.29
C TYR A 140 24.26 1.51 -25.80
N ASN A 141 23.26 1.46 -24.94
CA ASN A 141 21.91 1.00 -25.26
C ASN A 141 21.00 2.08 -25.88
N ILE A 142 21.52 3.32 -26.07
CA ILE A 142 20.79 4.38 -26.76
C ILE A 142 21.07 4.26 -28.26
N VAL A 143 20.09 3.79 -29.03
CA VAL A 143 20.21 3.59 -30.48
C VAL A 143 19.39 4.65 -31.21
N LEU A 144 20.07 5.46 -32.03
CA LEU A 144 19.46 6.46 -32.91
C LEU A 144 19.45 5.90 -34.34
N GLN A 145 18.26 5.60 -34.90
CA GLN A 145 18.17 5.15 -36.27
C GLN A 145 18.33 6.32 -37.27
N PRO A 146 18.97 6.11 -38.42
CA PRO A 146 19.09 7.12 -39.46
C PRO A 146 17.72 7.52 -40.07
N GLY A 147 17.57 8.79 -40.46
CA GLY A 147 16.37 9.31 -41.10
C GLY A 147 15.20 9.53 -40.10
N SER A 148 13.97 9.37 -40.61
CA SER A 148 12.73 9.47 -39.82
C SER A 148 12.48 8.25 -38.91
N GLY A 149 13.43 7.32 -38.88
CA GLY A 149 13.40 6.12 -38.03
C GLY A 149 13.33 6.49 -36.55
N GLY A 150 12.72 5.63 -35.77
CA GLY A 150 12.59 5.82 -34.30
C GLY A 150 13.94 5.79 -33.58
N ALA A 151 13.95 6.24 -32.32
CA ALA A 151 15.04 5.99 -31.40
C ALA A 151 14.66 4.91 -30.39
N PHE A 152 15.66 4.23 -29.85
CA PHE A 152 15.46 3.17 -28.86
C PHE A 152 16.35 3.42 -27.65
N ILE A 153 15.81 3.14 -26.46
CA ILE A 153 16.54 3.11 -25.20
C ILE A 153 16.24 1.75 -24.54
N ASP A 154 17.26 0.95 -24.26
CA ASP A 154 17.13 -0.43 -23.77
C ASP A 154 16.13 -1.28 -24.58
N GLY A 155 16.15 -1.10 -25.91
CA GLY A 155 15.26 -1.80 -26.86
C GLY A 155 13.79 -1.33 -26.84
N LYS A 156 13.47 -0.24 -26.15
CA LYS A 156 12.15 0.41 -26.17
C LYS A 156 12.14 1.55 -27.15
N LYS A 157 11.10 1.61 -28.00
CA LYS A 157 10.92 2.74 -28.93
C LYS A 157 10.56 4.01 -28.15
N VAL A 158 11.29 5.07 -28.39
CA VAL A 158 11.10 6.39 -27.74
C VAL A 158 11.12 7.51 -28.78
N GLY A 159 10.74 8.72 -28.35
CA GLY A 159 10.89 9.90 -29.19
C GLY A 159 12.36 10.23 -29.45
N ARG A 160 12.69 10.67 -30.68
CA ARG A 160 14.08 11.01 -31.05
C ARG A 160 14.67 12.09 -30.14
N ASN A 161 13.92 13.17 -29.88
CA ASN A 161 14.35 14.26 -28.99
C ASN A 161 14.62 13.76 -27.55
N GLU A 162 13.85 12.78 -27.08
CA GLU A 162 14.06 12.16 -25.76
C GLU A 162 15.39 11.41 -25.73
N ALA A 163 15.65 10.57 -26.74
CA ALA A 163 16.88 9.80 -26.81
C ALA A 163 18.13 10.69 -27.01
N GLU A 164 18.06 11.71 -27.87
CA GLU A 164 19.15 12.67 -28.09
C GLU A 164 19.45 13.48 -26.83
N THR A 165 18.41 13.91 -26.11
CA THR A 165 18.55 14.65 -24.84
C THR A 165 19.15 13.74 -23.76
N LEU A 166 18.71 12.48 -23.65
CA LEU A 166 19.28 11.52 -22.71
C LEU A 166 20.75 11.22 -23.04
N ASN A 167 21.06 10.95 -24.30
CA ASN A 167 22.43 10.73 -24.78
C ASN A 167 23.36 11.89 -24.39
N SER A 168 22.92 13.13 -24.61
CA SER A 168 23.66 14.33 -24.26
C SER A 168 23.83 14.46 -22.73
N SER A 169 22.78 14.16 -21.94
CA SER A 169 22.83 14.20 -20.49
C SER A 169 23.79 13.18 -19.91
N VAL A 170 23.75 11.93 -20.41
CA VAL A 170 24.62 10.85 -19.96
C VAL A 170 26.08 11.15 -20.33
N LYS A 171 26.35 11.62 -21.58
CA LYS A 171 27.70 12.04 -22.01
C LYS A 171 28.24 13.17 -21.12
N ARG A 172 27.41 14.16 -20.79
CA ARG A 172 27.79 15.27 -19.89
C ARG A 172 28.14 14.78 -18.47
N MET A 173 27.41 13.79 -17.95
CA MET A 173 27.72 13.16 -16.67
C MET A 173 29.05 12.38 -16.73
N LEU A 174 29.25 11.56 -17.75
CA LEU A 174 30.46 10.77 -17.91
C LEU A 174 31.71 11.64 -18.15
N SER A 175 31.63 12.67 -18.99
CA SER A 175 32.74 13.60 -19.25
C SER A 175 33.10 14.50 -18.05
N GLY A 176 32.19 14.68 -17.12
CA GLY A 176 32.39 15.42 -15.87
C GLY A 176 32.91 14.59 -14.70
N TRP A 177 33.14 13.29 -14.90
CA TRP A 177 33.41 12.34 -13.83
C TRP A 177 34.70 12.64 -13.05
N ASP A 178 35.80 12.83 -13.74
CA ASP A 178 37.11 13.10 -13.14
C ASP A 178 37.20 14.45 -12.42
N LYS A 179 36.29 15.38 -12.72
CA LYS A 179 36.24 16.73 -12.17
C LYS A 179 35.23 16.89 -11.03
N LYS A 180 34.71 15.82 -10.46
CA LYS A 180 33.64 15.83 -9.42
C LYS A 180 32.38 16.64 -9.83
N ARG A 181 32.11 16.75 -11.14
CA ARG A 181 30.98 17.51 -11.66
C ARG A 181 29.68 16.67 -11.65
N SER A 182 29.79 15.34 -11.67
CA SER A 182 28.62 14.45 -11.72
C SER A 182 27.71 14.57 -10.50
N PRO A 183 28.18 14.62 -9.24
CA PRO A 183 27.34 14.92 -8.08
C PRO A 183 26.64 16.28 -8.18
N LYS A 184 27.31 17.30 -8.72
CA LYS A 184 26.70 18.63 -8.93
C LYS A 184 25.56 18.58 -9.94
N LEU A 185 25.70 17.82 -11.03
CA LEU A 185 24.61 17.62 -12.00
C LEU A 185 23.40 16.93 -11.39
N LEU A 186 23.60 15.91 -10.56
CA LEU A 186 22.50 15.27 -9.83
C LEU A 186 21.78 16.27 -8.92
N THR A 187 22.52 17.13 -8.23
CA THR A 187 21.95 18.19 -7.40
C THR A 187 21.19 19.24 -8.24
N GLU A 188 21.68 19.58 -9.43
CA GLU A 188 20.98 20.46 -10.37
C GLU A 188 19.66 19.87 -10.85
N TYR A 189 19.63 18.59 -11.26
CA TYR A 189 18.41 17.90 -11.64
C TYR A 189 17.38 17.87 -10.49
N ASN A 190 17.82 17.60 -9.26
CA ASN A 190 16.91 17.62 -8.10
C ASN A 190 16.40 19.02 -7.77
N ARG A 191 17.20 20.07 -7.98
CA ARG A 191 16.76 21.46 -7.84
C ARG A 191 15.70 21.80 -8.89
N ASP A 192 15.91 21.39 -10.14
CA ASP A 192 14.97 21.64 -11.23
C ASP A 192 13.69 20.80 -11.08
N LEU A 193 13.77 19.60 -10.53
CA LEU A 193 12.61 18.77 -10.17
C LEU A 193 11.61 19.48 -9.23
N LYS A 194 12.06 20.46 -8.45
CA LYS A 194 11.19 21.25 -7.58
C LYS A 194 10.47 22.40 -8.29
N LYS A 195 10.92 22.79 -9.46
CA LYS A 195 10.36 23.92 -10.21
C LYS A 195 9.11 23.49 -10.97
N SER A 196 8.23 24.44 -11.23
CA SER A 196 7.08 24.28 -12.10
C SER A 196 7.31 25.08 -13.39
N ASN A 197 6.67 24.67 -14.49
CA ASN A 197 6.68 25.40 -15.75
C ASN A 197 8.09 25.64 -16.33
N LEU A 198 8.86 24.59 -16.43
CA LEU A 198 10.16 24.64 -17.08
C LEU A 198 10.01 24.75 -18.60
N GLU A 199 11.05 25.29 -19.28
CA GLU A 199 11.13 25.24 -20.73
C GLU A 199 11.07 23.78 -21.24
N ARG A 200 10.51 23.56 -22.41
CA ARG A 200 10.28 22.22 -23.01
C ARG A 200 11.50 21.32 -22.98
N ARG A 201 12.68 21.85 -23.30
CA ARG A 201 13.93 21.09 -23.29
C ARG A 201 14.29 20.62 -21.88
N LYS A 202 14.10 21.48 -20.89
CA LYS A 202 14.33 21.17 -19.48
C LYS A 202 13.33 20.13 -18.96
N GLU A 203 12.07 20.20 -19.34
CA GLU A 203 11.09 19.18 -19.00
C GLU A 203 11.49 17.79 -19.51
N ILE A 204 12.03 17.71 -20.75
CA ILE A 204 12.55 16.45 -21.29
C ILE A 204 13.81 15.99 -20.51
N GLU A 205 14.72 16.88 -20.14
CA GLU A 205 15.89 16.54 -19.33
C GLU A 205 15.47 15.97 -17.95
N ILE A 206 14.51 16.61 -17.27
CA ILE A 206 14.01 16.17 -15.96
C ILE A 206 13.24 14.85 -16.09
N ARG A 207 12.42 14.69 -17.11
CA ARG A 207 11.76 13.42 -17.41
C ARG A 207 12.78 12.29 -17.59
N ASN A 208 13.83 12.51 -18.37
CA ASN A 208 14.89 11.54 -18.57
C ASN A 208 15.67 11.23 -17.28
N TYR A 209 15.91 12.25 -16.45
CA TYR A 209 16.50 12.06 -15.14
C TYR A 209 15.64 11.13 -14.27
N ILE A 210 14.32 11.37 -14.19
CA ILE A 210 13.39 10.57 -13.40
C ILE A 210 13.30 9.12 -13.91
N LEU A 211 13.22 8.92 -15.22
CA LEU A 211 12.94 7.62 -15.82
C LEU A 211 14.17 6.72 -16.01
N TYR A 212 15.36 7.31 -16.16
CA TYR A 212 16.55 6.54 -16.54
C TYR A 212 17.73 6.73 -15.56
N ILE A 213 18.06 7.94 -15.16
CA ILE A 213 19.27 8.21 -14.37
C ILE A 213 19.04 7.93 -12.87
N LEU A 214 17.96 8.45 -12.32
CA LEU A 214 17.64 8.29 -10.88
C LEU A 214 17.42 6.81 -10.48
N PRO A 215 16.75 5.97 -11.29
CA PRO A 215 16.69 4.53 -11.03
C PRO A 215 18.05 3.84 -11.00
N LEU A 216 18.98 4.20 -11.88
CA LEU A 216 20.35 3.65 -11.89
C LEU A 216 21.12 4.04 -10.64
N LEU A 217 20.97 5.27 -10.15
CA LEU A 217 21.56 5.72 -8.90
C LEU A 217 20.97 4.95 -7.72
N SER A 218 19.66 4.78 -7.67
CA SER A 218 18.97 4.02 -6.63
C SER A 218 19.43 2.55 -6.62
N ASP A 219 19.59 1.94 -7.78
CA ASP A 219 20.12 0.58 -7.92
C ASP A 219 21.61 0.47 -7.53
N SER A 220 22.41 1.54 -7.72
CA SER A 220 23.81 1.60 -7.27
C SER A 220 23.92 1.68 -5.74
N ILE A 221 23.05 2.48 -5.10
CA ILE A 221 22.94 2.54 -3.65
C ILE A 221 22.51 1.19 -3.07
N ARG A 222 21.55 0.53 -3.70
CA ARG A 222 21.07 -0.80 -3.27
C ARG A 222 22.16 -1.85 -3.35
N GLU A 223 22.95 -1.87 -4.43
CA GLU A 223 24.08 -2.78 -4.61
C GLU A 223 25.17 -2.53 -3.58
N TYR A 224 25.45 -1.27 -3.26
CA TYR A 224 26.41 -0.88 -2.25
C TYR A 224 26.01 -1.30 -0.82
N LEU A 225 24.73 -1.12 -0.46
CA LEU A 225 24.22 -1.38 0.89
C LEU A 225 23.89 -2.87 1.14
N ALA A 226 23.60 -3.63 0.09
CA ALA A 226 23.22 -5.04 0.13
C ALA A 226 22.11 -5.36 1.17
N GLU A 227 22.39 -6.19 2.19
CA GLU A 227 21.43 -6.61 3.23
C GLU A 227 20.86 -5.43 4.04
N LYS A 228 21.65 -4.40 4.30
CA LYS A 228 21.25 -3.23 5.11
C LYS A 228 20.32 -2.27 4.37
N TYR A 229 20.18 -2.45 3.06
CA TYR A 229 19.40 -1.54 2.21
C TYR A 229 17.95 -1.39 2.67
N THR A 230 17.26 -2.48 2.93
CA THR A 230 15.81 -2.45 3.19
C THR A 230 15.48 -1.70 4.47
N VAL A 231 16.16 -2.02 5.56
CA VAL A 231 15.94 -1.37 6.86
C VAL A 231 16.28 0.12 6.79
N LEU A 232 17.40 0.47 6.17
CA LEU A 232 17.84 1.87 6.05
C LEU A 232 16.86 2.70 5.20
N PHE A 233 16.33 2.15 4.11
CA PHE A 233 15.36 2.86 3.27
C PHE A 233 13.97 2.97 3.92
N GLN A 234 13.58 2.01 4.78
CA GLN A 234 12.40 2.18 5.63
C GLN A 234 12.59 3.33 6.61
N GLU A 235 13.76 3.44 7.23
CA GLU A 235 14.11 4.55 8.13
C GLU A 235 14.12 5.89 7.43
N PHE A 236 14.71 5.99 6.24
CA PHE A 236 14.69 7.22 5.44
C PHE A 236 13.27 7.65 5.08
N GLY A 237 12.41 6.70 4.70
CA GLY A 237 11.00 6.99 4.44
C GLY A 237 10.29 7.53 5.66
N ASN A 238 10.52 6.97 6.84
CA ASN A 238 9.96 7.43 8.10
C ASN A 238 10.50 8.82 8.49
N ASP A 239 11.82 9.05 8.32
CA ASP A 239 12.45 10.35 8.59
C ASP A 239 11.90 11.45 7.67
N LEU A 240 11.69 11.14 6.39
CA LEU A 240 11.10 12.10 5.46
C LEU A 240 9.69 12.50 5.85
N ARG A 241 8.85 11.57 6.30
CA ARG A 241 7.50 11.86 6.79
C ARG A 241 7.53 12.66 8.08
N PHE A 242 8.51 12.39 8.94
CA PHE A 242 8.59 13.02 10.25
C PHE A 242 9.30 14.36 10.22
N TYR A 243 10.45 14.46 9.54
CA TYR A 243 11.28 15.68 9.48
C TYR A 243 11.12 16.48 8.18
N GLY A 244 10.56 15.88 7.13
CA GLY A 244 10.54 16.48 5.79
C GLY A 244 11.91 16.51 5.11
N THR A 245 12.95 16.01 5.77
CA THR A 245 14.36 16.09 5.30
C THR A 245 15.18 14.91 5.79
N LEU A 246 16.25 14.58 5.07
CA LEU A 246 17.26 13.58 5.49
C LEU A 246 18.52 14.23 6.08
N LYS A 247 18.56 15.55 6.24
CA LYS A 247 19.71 16.23 6.83
C LYS A 247 19.96 15.74 8.24
N THR A 248 21.24 15.53 8.58
CA THR A 248 21.67 15.07 9.89
C THR A 248 21.88 16.20 10.88
N ASP A 249 21.86 17.47 10.42
CA ASP A 249 22.02 18.63 11.28
C ASP A 249 20.89 18.69 12.31
N GLU A 250 21.25 18.58 13.59
CA GLU A 250 20.35 18.62 14.72
C GLU A 250 19.51 19.92 14.76
N ARG A 251 20.07 21.05 14.31
CA ARG A 251 19.35 22.31 14.19
C ARG A 251 18.26 22.27 13.11
N ALA A 252 18.53 21.60 11.98
CA ALA A 252 17.53 21.40 10.94
C ALA A 252 16.44 20.43 11.38
N ARG A 253 16.80 19.36 12.10
CA ARG A 253 15.86 18.42 12.71
C ARG A 253 15.02 19.06 13.81
N ALA A 254 15.64 19.88 14.64
CA ALA A 254 14.97 20.61 15.72
C ALA A 254 13.96 21.64 15.23
N LYS A 255 14.31 22.40 14.18
CA LYS A 255 13.33 23.33 13.56
C LYS A 255 12.17 22.58 12.92
N SER A 256 12.42 21.42 12.34
CA SER A 256 11.36 20.59 11.74
C SER A 256 10.56 19.81 12.77
N ALA A 257 11.07 19.61 13.98
CA ALA A 257 10.35 18.93 15.07
C ALA A 257 9.23 19.79 15.67
N VAL A 258 9.30 21.12 15.57
CA VAL A 258 8.21 22.01 15.95
C VAL A 258 7.10 21.88 14.91
N TYR A 259 6.02 21.20 15.29
CA TYR A 259 4.93 20.80 14.40
C TYR A 259 4.21 21.98 13.71
N GLU A 260 4.28 23.17 14.31
CA GLU A 260 3.58 24.36 13.80
C GLU A 260 4.20 24.94 12.53
N ASP A 261 5.50 24.73 12.30
CA ASP A 261 6.23 25.39 11.21
C ASP A 261 6.20 24.62 9.87
N ASN A 262 5.85 23.31 9.87
CA ASN A 262 5.91 22.51 8.64
C ASN A 262 4.86 21.39 8.63
N LYS A 263 3.61 21.77 8.40
CA LYS A 263 2.47 20.83 8.33
C LYS A 263 2.54 19.88 7.13
N ASP A 264 3.25 20.27 6.07
CA ASP A 264 3.28 19.55 4.79
C ASP A 264 4.28 18.36 4.76
N ARG A 265 5.15 18.25 5.77
CA ARG A 265 6.17 17.20 5.83
C ARG A 265 5.63 15.78 5.78
N LEU A 266 4.44 15.54 6.31
CA LEU A 266 3.75 14.25 6.26
C LEU A 266 3.61 13.75 4.81
N TYR A 267 3.43 14.65 3.87
CA TYR A 267 3.23 14.36 2.46
C TYR A 267 4.49 14.52 1.59
N ALA A 268 5.67 14.72 2.19
CA ALA A 268 6.91 15.00 1.45
C ALA A 268 7.17 14.00 0.31
N ILE A 269 6.97 12.70 0.56
CA ILE A 269 7.14 11.65 -0.45
C ILE A 269 6.04 11.75 -1.51
N ALA A 270 4.77 11.89 -1.11
CA ALA A 270 3.64 11.98 -2.03
C ALA A 270 3.71 13.22 -2.91
N GLU A 271 4.14 14.37 -2.37
CA GLU A 271 4.38 15.57 -3.13
C GLU A 271 5.50 15.43 -4.15
N ARG A 272 6.59 14.75 -3.78
CA ARG A 272 7.66 14.46 -4.70
C ARG A 272 7.20 13.55 -5.83
N ILE A 273 6.43 12.51 -5.54
CA ILE A 273 5.79 11.64 -6.54
C ILE A 273 4.90 12.49 -7.45
N ASN A 274 4.05 13.35 -6.89
CA ASN A 274 3.18 14.23 -7.66
C ASN A 274 3.97 15.16 -8.62
N ARG A 275 5.11 15.71 -8.18
CA ARG A 275 5.99 16.51 -9.03
C ARG A 275 6.62 15.67 -10.15
N MET A 276 7.12 14.47 -9.83
CA MET A 276 7.65 13.54 -10.84
C MET A 276 6.60 13.19 -11.90
N ILE A 277 5.35 12.93 -11.49
CA ILE A 277 4.23 12.67 -12.39
C ILE A 277 4.02 13.86 -13.34
N LYS A 278 4.01 15.10 -12.81
CA LYS A 278 3.83 16.31 -13.61
C LYS A 278 4.95 16.49 -14.64
N HIS A 279 6.22 16.29 -14.26
CA HIS A 279 7.36 16.39 -15.19
C HIS A 279 7.36 15.27 -16.24
N ILE A 280 6.99 14.04 -15.88
CA ILE A 280 6.85 12.95 -16.86
C ILE A 280 5.80 13.34 -17.92
N ARG A 281 4.68 13.92 -17.53
CA ARG A 281 3.64 14.40 -18.45
C ARG A 281 4.12 15.58 -19.31
N ALA A 282 4.63 16.63 -18.66
CA ALA A 282 5.13 17.82 -19.37
C ALA A 282 6.22 17.45 -20.39
N GLY A 283 7.14 16.55 -20.01
CA GLY A 283 8.18 16.06 -20.91
C GLY A 283 7.66 15.20 -22.07
N ALA A 284 6.51 14.53 -21.92
CA ALA A 284 5.90 13.72 -22.99
C ALA A 284 5.13 14.56 -24.04
N GLY A 285 4.55 15.69 -23.64
CA GLY A 285 3.74 16.59 -24.47
C GLY A 285 2.24 16.47 -24.25
N ASP A 286 1.51 17.50 -24.67
CA ASP A 286 0.10 17.70 -24.29
C ASP A 286 -0.86 16.59 -24.75
N ASN A 287 -0.56 15.93 -25.88
CA ASN A 287 -1.38 14.85 -26.43
C ASN A 287 -0.86 13.45 -26.10
N ALA A 288 0.22 13.33 -25.33
CA ALA A 288 0.77 12.03 -25.02
C ALA A 288 -0.06 11.32 -23.94
N ARG A 289 -0.41 10.06 -24.22
CA ARG A 289 -1.00 9.17 -23.21
C ARG A 289 0.06 8.83 -22.18
N THR A 290 -0.21 9.12 -20.91
CA THR A 290 0.75 8.93 -19.83
C THR A 290 0.15 8.00 -18.77
N ALA A 291 0.64 6.77 -18.75
CA ALA A 291 0.29 5.81 -17.70
C ALA A 291 1.48 5.61 -16.75
N ILE A 292 1.21 5.58 -15.46
CA ILE A 292 2.23 5.53 -14.41
C ILE A 292 1.93 4.39 -13.46
N VAL A 293 2.98 3.64 -13.10
CA VAL A 293 2.97 2.71 -11.98
C VAL A 293 3.83 3.28 -10.86
N ILE A 294 3.26 3.37 -9.66
CA ILE A 294 3.98 3.74 -8.44
C ILE A 294 4.26 2.46 -7.66
N ASP A 295 5.53 2.06 -7.59
CA ASP A 295 5.93 0.82 -6.90
C ASP A 295 6.21 1.09 -5.42
N SER A 296 5.56 0.30 -4.57
CA SER A 296 5.75 0.25 -3.11
C SER A 296 5.18 1.43 -2.32
N MET A 297 3.92 1.78 -2.56
CA MET A 297 3.16 2.68 -1.69
C MET A 297 2.89 1.98 -0.35
N LYS A 298 3.41 2.53 0.76
CA LYS A 298 3.36 1.88 2.08
C LYS A 298 2.82 2.77 3.21
N ASN A 299 2.28 3.95 2.88
CA ASN A 299 1.62 4.82 3.83
C ASN A 299 0.26 5.25 3.27
N LYS A 300 -0.78 5.12 4.11
CA LYS A 300 -2.16 5.38 3.70
C LYS A 300 -2.42 6.84 3.36
N TYR A 301 -1.80 7.77 4.07
CA TYR A 301 -2.01 9.20 3.86
C TYR A 301 -1.38 9.66 2.56
N GLU A 302 -0.23 9.10 2.18
CA GLU A 302 0.38 9.31 0.86
C GLU A 302 -0.50 8.78 -0.26
N SER A 303 -1.10 7.60 -0.07
CA SER A 303 -2.04 7.02 -1.03
C SER A 303 -3.30 7.88 -1.16
N ASN A 304 -3.88 8.34 -0.05
CA ASN A 304 -5.05 9.21 -0.07
C ASN A 304 -4.73 10.57 -0.71
N TYR A 305 -3.55 11.16 -0.42
CA TYR A 305 -3.11 12.40 -1.05
C TYR A 305 -3.11 12.32 -2.58
N LEU A 306 -2.67 11.19 -3.15
CA LEU A 306 -2.70 10.98 -4.60
C LEU A 306 -4.10 10.65 -5.11
N ARG A 307 -4.89 9.88 -4.35
CA ARG A 307 -6.27 9.52 -4.70
C ARG A 307 -7.18 10.75 -4.81
N ASP A 308 -7.00 11.72 -3.91
CA ASP A 308 -7.78 12.96 -3.91
C ASP A 308 -7.43 13.89 -5.09
N ARG A 309 -6.23 13.76 -5.65
CA ARG A 309 -5.76 14.57 -6.78
C ARG A 309 -6.00 13.95 -8.14
N TYR A 310 -6.14 12.63 -8.17
CA TYR A 310 -6.17 11.89 -9.42
C TYR A 310 -7.38 10.95 -9.47
N SER A 311 -8.39 11.29 -10.27
CA SER A 311 -9.61 10.48 -10.42
C SER A 311 -9.33 9.07 -10.96
N ALA A 312 -8.33 8.92 -11.81
CA ALA A 312 -7.89 7.65 -12.38
C ALA A 312 -6.72 7.00 -11.59
N TYR A 313 -6.68 7.22 -10.28
CA TYR A 313 -5.76 6.55 -9.37
C TYR A 313 -6.40 5.27 -8.82
N TYR A 314 -5.66 4.17 -8.90
CA TYR A 314 -6.07 2.86 -8.36
C TYR A 314 -4.94 2.28 -7.52
N LEU A 315 -5.28 1.86 -6.30
CA LEU A 315 -4.34 1.17 -5.40
C LEU A 315 -4.53 -0.34 -5.53
N PHE A 316 -3.49 -1.02 -6.00
CA PHE A 316 -3.45 -2.48 -6.12
C PHE A 316 -2.71 -3.09 -4.93
N ALA A 317 -3.37 -3.93 -4.17
CA ALA A 317 -2.75 -4.75 -3.14
C ALA A 317 -2.22 -6.05 -3.76
N VAL A 318 -0.93 -6.28 -3.64
CA VAL A 318 -0.29 -7.54 -4.02
C VAL A 318 -0.03 -8.33 -2.75
N SER A 319 -0.67 -9.49 -2.62
CA SER A 319 -0.56 -10.38 -1.48
C SER A 319 0.10 -11.71 -1.85
N ARG A 320 0.73 -12.33 -0.90
CA ARG A 320 1.34 -13.65 -1.03
C ARG A 320 1.15 -14.43 0.25
N ASP A 321 0.94 -15.74 0.16
CA ASP A 321 0.92 -16.62 1.33
C ASP A 321 2.17 -16.41 2.16
N GLU A 322 2.00 -16.32 3.47
CA GLU A 322 3.07 -15.94 4.39
C GLU A 322 4.24 -16.94 4.35
N THR A 323 3.93 -18.21 4.26
CA THR A 323 4.95 -19.28 4.20
C THR A 323 5.77 -19.20 2.91
N ILE A 324 5.10 -18.97 1.78
CA ILE A 324 5.72 -18.81 0.47
C ILE A 324 6.56 -17.52 0.46
N ARG A 325 6.04 -16.44 1.03
CA ARG A 325 6.69 -15.13 1.11
C ARG A 325 8.00 -15.18 1.89
N ILE A 326 7.98 -15.78 3.10
CA ILE A 326 9.16 -15.91 3.96
C ILE A 326 10.21 -16.79 3.29
N ARG A 327 9.79 -17.94 2.73
CA ARG A 327 10.71 -18.82 1.99
C ARG A 327 11.41 -18.09 0.85
N HIS A 328 10.65 -17.32 0.07
CA HIS A 328 11.20 -16.52 -1.02
C HIS A 328 12.21 -15.47 -0.53
N LEU A 329 11.94 -14.79 0.59
CA LEU A 329 12.85 -13.79 1.16
C LEU A 329 14.15 -14.41 1.67
N LEU A 330 14.08 -15.57 2.29
CA LEU A 330 15.25 -16.32 2.78
C LEU A 330 16.12 -16.89 1.65
N GLN A 331 15.50 -17.26 0.52
CA GLN A 331 16.18 -17.81 -0.66
C GLN A 331 16.71 -16.73 -1.62
N ASP A 332 16.30 -15.47 -1.48
CA ASP A 332 16.75 -14.37 -2.35
C ASP A 332 18.22 -14.00 -2.01
N GLN A 333 19.17 -14.65 -2.70
CA GLN A 333 20.60 -14.39 -2.53
C GLN A 333 21.02 -12.93 -2.71
N LYS A 334 20.23 -12.13 -3.44
CA LYS A 334 20.48 -10.70 -3.65
C LYS A 334 20.15 -9.86 -2.42
N LYS A 335 19.24 -10.34 -1.58
CA LYS A 335 18.83 -9.65 -0.36
C LYS A 335 19.58 -10.17 0.86
N GLY A 336 19.89 -11.47 0.91
CA GLY A 336 20.63 -12.10 1.99
C GLY A 336 20.01 -11.91 3.38
N LEU A 337 18.65 -11.80 3.44
CA LEU A 337 17.94 -11.49 4.69
C LEU A 337 17.87 -12.72 5.59
N SER A 338 18.18 -12.53 6.86
CA SER A 338 17.94 -13.51 7.93
C SER A 338 16.47 -13.46 8.40
N GLN A 339 16.03 -14.50 9.13
CA GLN A 339 14.69 -14.52 9.72
C GLN A 339 14.45 -13.30 10.65
N ASP A 340 15.42 -12.96 11.48
CA ASP A 340 15.34 -11.82 12.40
C ASP A 340 15.17 -10.49 11.66
N GLU A 341 15.85 -10.31 10.54
CA GLU A 341 15.69 -9.10 9.72
C GLU A 341 14.32 -9.05 9.06
N ILE A 342 13.79 -10.18 8.61
CA ILE A 342 12.43 -10.27 8.07
C ILE A 342 11.42 -9.89 9.15
N ASP A 343 11.58 -10.37 10.37
CA ASP A 343 10.71 -10.07 11.50
C ASP A 343 10.72 -8.57 11.86
N ILE A 344 11.91 -7.93 11.82
CA ILE A 344 12.03 -6.47 12.02
C ILE A 344 11.35 -5.68 10.90
N ILE A 345 11.56 -6.10 9.65
CA ILE A 345 10.95 -5.45 8.48
C ILE A 345 9.42 -5.56 8.55
N ASP A 346 8.90 -6.75 8.86
CA ASP A 346 7.46 -6.99 8.99
C ASP A 346 6.85 -6.20 10.16
N LEU A 347 7.60 -6.06 11.25
CA LEU A 347 7.20 -5.25 12.39
C LEU A 347 7.10 -3.76 12.01
N ASN A 348 8.06 -3.25 11.23
CA ASN A 348 8.06 -1.87 10.73
C ASN A 348 6.89 -1.58 9.77
N GLU A 349 6.38 -2.60 9.09
CA GLU A 349 5.20 -2.50 8.23
C GLU A 349 3.87 -2.54 9.01
N ARG A 350 3.92 -2.81 10.34
CA ARG A 350 2.78 -2.89 11.27
C ARG A 350 2.98 -1.97 12.48
N PRO A 351 2.83 -0.67 12.31
CA PRO A 351 3.21 0.30 13.33
C PRO A 351 2.49 0.11 14.67
N GLY A 352 1.26 -0.39 14.66
CA GLY A 352 0.51 -0.68 15.88
C GLY A 352 1.12 -1.83 16.70
N ALA A 353 1.54 -2.89 16.05
CA ALA A 353 2.23 -4.02 16.68
C ALA A 353 3.63 -3.61 17.16
N ALA A 354 4.35 -2.84 16.34
CA ALA A 354 5.66 -2.29 16.67
C ALA A 354 5.61 -1.44 17.94
N ALA A 355 4.66 -0.49 18.02
CA ALA A 355 4.49 0.37 19.18
C ALA A 355 4.13 -0.43 20.45
N GLY A 356 3.22 -1.40 20.34
CA GLY A 356 2.85 -2.24 21.48
C GLY A 356 4.04 -3.02 22.04
N ARG A 357 4.82 -3.67 21.18
CA ARG A 357 6.03 -4.41 21.59
C ARG A 357 7.12 -3.49 22.14
N PHE A 358 7.33 -2.32 21.53
CA PHE A 358 8.28 -1.33 22.02
C PHE A 358 7.93 -0.88 23.43
N ILE A 359 6.69 -0.51 23.73
CA ILE A 359 6.27 -0.11 25.07
C ILE A 359 6.42 -1.27 26.07
N SER A 360 6.10 -2.50 25.67
CA SER A 360 6.34 -3.68 26.51
C SER A 360 7.83 -3.87 26.80
N PHE A 361 8.69 -3.69 25.81
CA PHE A 361 10.13 -3.73 25.96
C PHE A 361 10.65 -2.67 26.94
N VAL A 362 10.20 -1.41 26.78
CA VAL A 362 10.60 -0.30 27.66
C VAL A 362 10.16 -0.55 29.13
N ASN A 363 8.94 -1.05 29.34
CA ASN A 363 8.45 -1.40 30.67
C ASN A 363 9.29 -2.54 31.29
N ALA A 364 9.56 -3.61 30.54
CA ALA A 364 10.37 -4.70 31.02
C ALA A 364 11.81 -4.27 31.32
N LEU A 365 12.40 -3.42 30.48
CA LEU A 365 13.74 -2.87 30.70
C LEU A 365 13.79 -1.97 31.96
N LYS A 366 12.75 -1.17 32.21
CA LYS A 366 12.61 -0.36 33.41
C LYS A 366 12.49 -1.24 34.68
N ASP A 367 11.70 -2.33 34.62
CA ASP A 367 11.45 -3.22 35.74
C ASP A 367 12.71 -4.00 36.14
N VAL A 368 13.53 -4.40 35.17
CA VAL A 368 14.81 -5.09 35.41
C VAL A 368 15.85 -4.13 36.00
N GLY A 369 15.77 -2.85 35.64
CA GLY A 369 16.75 -1.85 36.02
C GLY A 369 18.11 -2.04 35.32
N VAL A 370 18.85 -0.97 35.17
CA VAL A 370 20.19 -0.97 34.55
C VAL A 370 21.29 -0.68 35.59
N LYS A 371 20.96 -0.78 36.87
CA LYS A 371 21.89 -0.57 37.97
C LYS A 371 22.97 -1.64 37.98
N GLY A 372 24.23 -1.21 38.01
CA GLY A 372 25.37 -2.12 38.05
C GLY A 372 25.92 -2.54 36.69
N MET A 373 25.49 -1.89 35.60
CA MET A 373 26.04 -2.08 34.27
C MET A 373 27.56 -1.80 34.26
N LYS A 374 28.37 -2.81 34.17
CA LYS A 374 29.84 -2.67 33.99
C LYS A 374 30.10 -2.25 32.55
N LEU A 375 30.12 -0.94 32.29
CA LEU A 375 30.62 -0.41 31.03
C LEU A 375 32.15 -0.59 31.01
N ALA A 376 32.66 -1.20 29.94
CA ALA A 376 34.04 -1.60 29.78
C ALA A 376 35.06 -0.44 29.70
N SER A 377 34.75 0.76 30.10
CA SER A 377 35.64 1.91 30.08
C SER A 377 35.40 2.86 31.27
N GLY A 378 36.17 2.67 32.35
CA GLY A 378 36.41 3.65 33.43
C GLY A 378 35.29 3.78 34.44
N ALA A 379 35.56 3.47 35.69
CA ALA A 379 34.65 3.35 36.82
C ALA A 379 33.83 4.61 37.23
N GLY A 380 33.93 5.74 36.53
CA GLY A 380 33.19 6.96 36.82
C GLY A 380 32.10 7.34 35.84
N GLN A 381 32.07 6.76 34.63
CA GLN A 381 31.12 7.14 33.56
C GLN A 381 29.85 6.26 33.53
N GLY A 382 29.92 5.03 34.04
CA GLY A 382 28.79 4.09 34.04
C GLY A 382 27.63 4.52 34.96
N ASP A 383 27.92 5.03 36.13
CA ASP A 383 26.88 5.44 37.13
C ASP A 383 26.04 6.62 36.64
N ASN A 384 26.64 7.56 35.93
CA ASN A 384 25.91 8.73 35.42
C ASN A 384 25.04 8.34 34.22
N PHE A 385 25.54 7.50 33.35
CA PHE A 385 24.74 6.92 32.25
C PHE A 385 23.53 6.17 32.80
N CYS A 386 23.71 5.25 33.74
CA CYS A 386 22.62 4.46 34.31
C CYS A 386 21.53 5.35 34.94
N LYS A 387 21.94 6.36 35.70
CA LYS A 387 20.98 7.32 36.35
C LYS A 387 20.19 8.08 35.30
N GLU A 388 20.81 8.62 34.28
CA GLU A 388 20.10 9.38 33.21
C GLU A 388 19.24 8.47 32.36
N PHE A 389 19.69 7.25 32.07
CA PHE A 389 18.91 6.28 31.31
C PHE A 389 17.66 5.79 32.07
N GLU A 390 17.79 5.54 33.40
CA GLU A 390 16.62 5.24 34.25
C GLU A 390 15.60 6.38 34.26
N LYS A 391 16.06 7.64 34.35
CA LYS A 391 15.17 8.82 34.29
C LYS A 391 14.48 8.90 32.92
N TYR A 392 15.21 8.60 31.84
CA TYR A 392 14.69 8.58 30.49
C TYR A 392 13.60 7.52 30.31
N LEU A 393 13.86 6.28 30.73
CA LEU A 393 12.87 5.19 30.71
C LEU A 393 11.65 5.53 31.57
N ALA A 394 11.87 6.10 32.78
CA ALA A 394 10.78 6.51 33.65
C ALA A 394 9.89 7.58 32.99
N ALA A 395 10.49 8.59 32.37
CA ALA A 395 9.77 9.64 31.65
C ALA A 395 9.01 9.09 30.43
N LEU A 396 9.60 8.12 29.72
CA LEU A 396 8.93 7.46 28.61
C LEU A 396 7.72 6.64 29.07
N CYS A 397 7.76 6.04 30.27
CA CYS A 397 6.66 5.26 30.84
C CYS A 397 5.56 6.12 31.50
N GLN A 398 5.78 7.42 31.74
CA GLN A 398 4.77 8.30 32.34
C GLN A 398 3.55 8.47 31.45
N ARG A 399 2.36 8.66 32.02
CA ARG A 399 1.12 8.88 31.27
C ARG A 399 1.16 10.15 30.42
N SER A 400 1.74 11.25 30.95
CA SER A 400 1.91 12.50 30.20
C SER A 400 3.05 12.39 29.19
N SER A 401 2.73 12.63 27.92
CA SER A 401 3.72 12.66 26.84
C SER A 401 4.45 14.00 26.75
N ASN A 402 3.85 15.06 27.29
CA ASN A 402 4.40 16.42 27.18
C ASN A 402 5.74 16.56 27.90
N THR A 403 5.85 16.05 29.13
CA THR A 403 7.12 16.11 29.89
C THR A 403 8.25 15.42 29.12
N PHE A 404 8.00 14.25 28.55
CA PHE A 404 9.00 13.55 27.74
C PHE A 404 9.39 14.36 26.50
N TYR A 405 8.41 14.90 25.77
CA TYR A 405 8.62 15.67 24.56
C TYR A 405 9.48 16.92 24.83
N TYR A 406 9.09 17.74 25.82
CA TYR A 406 9.85 18.95 26.16
C TYR A 406 11.21 18.66 26.79
N THR A 407 11.39 17.52 27.42
CA THR A 407 12.63 17.16 28.11
C THR A 407 13.67 16.54 27.17
N TYR A 408 13.24 15.71 26.22
CA TYR A 408 14.14 14.87 25.42
C TYR A 408 14.04 15.08 23.92
N CYS A 409 12.91 15.60 23.40
CA CYS A 409 12.70 15.75 21.95
C CYS A 409 12.99 17.16 21.45
N ILE A 410 12.90 18.18 22.31
CA ILE A 410 13.28 19.55 21.96
C ILE A 410 14.76 19.74 22.31
N PRO A 411 15.63 20.06 21.35
CA PRO A 411 17.05 20.26 21.63
C PRO A 411 17.26 21.46 22.55
N PHE A 412 18.03 21.25 23.61
CA PHE A 412 18.38 22.29 24.56
C PHE A 412 19.25 23.38 23.88
N ARG A 413 18.86 24.64 24.02
CA ARG A 413 19.59 25.81 23.53
C ARG A 413 20.83 26.17 24.36
N SER A 414 21.14 25.45 25.44
CA SER A 414 22.19 25.88 26.37
C SER A 414 23.03 24.71 26.90
N ASN A 415 24.29 24.78 26.60
CA ASN A 415 25.45 23.97 27.04
C ASN A 415 25.77 22.70 26.25
N PRO A 416 27.01 22.60 25.70
CA PRO A 416 27.43 21.50 24.85
C PRO A 416 27.78 20.17 25.56
N MET A 417 27.49 20.02 26.84
CA MET A 417 27.81 18.83 27.65
C MET A 417 26.68 18.44 28.60
N ASP A 418 25.44 18.42 28.14
CA ASP A 418 24.34 17.90 28.98
C ASP A 418 24.47 16.37 29.12
N ALA A 419 24.40 15.87 30.34
CA ALA A 419 24.44 14.44 30.67
C ALA A 419 23.42 13.60 29.89
N LYS A 420 22.30 14.21 29.51
CA LYS A 420 21.25 13.58 28.69
C LYS A 420 21.71 13.35 27.24
N GLN A 421 22.33 14.35 26.63
CA GLN A 421 22.85 14.22 25.27
C GLN A 421 23.96 13.17 25.23
N LYS A 422 24.86 13.19 26.20
CA LYS A 422 25.89 12.18 26.32
C LYS A 422 25.32 10.78 26.48
N MET A 423 24.26 10.61 27.28
CA MET A 423 23.57 9.33 27.46
C MET A 423 22.96 8.82 26.12
N LEU A 424 22.36 9.72 25.32
CA LEU A 424 21.79 9.36 24.01
C LEU A 424 22.88 8.99 22.98
N GLU A 425 24.02 9.70 23.00
CA GLU A 425 25.19 9.36 22.19
C GLU A 425 25.78 8.01 22.62
N ASP A 426 25.85 7.75 23.92
CA ASP A 426 26.34 6.48 24.45
C ASP A 426 25.42 5.30 24.08
N LEU A 427 24.10 5.47 23.99
CA LEU A 427 23.15 4.46 23.50
C LEU A 427 23.37 4.05 22.03
N GLN A 428 24.09 4.84 21.26
CA GLN A 428 24.45 4.52 19.87
C GLN A 428 25.74 3.68 19.77
N LYS A 429 26.48 3.54 20.86
CA LYS A 429 27.75 2.81 20.87
C LYS A 429 27.56 1.30 21.00
N ASP A 430 28.21 0.54 20.13
CA ASP A 430 28.06 -0.92 20.07
C ASP A 430 28.32 -1.62 21.42
N HIS A 431 29.30 -1.15 22.20
CA HIS A 431 29.61 -1.74 23.51
C HIS A 431 28.53 -1.47 24.57
N VAL A 432 27.83 -0.31 24.51
CA VAL A 432 26.71 0.00 25.41
C VAL A 432 25.50 -0.84 25.03
N VAL A 433 25.22 -0.94 23.73
CA VAL A 433 24.16 -1.81 23.20
C VAL A 433 24.42 -3.28 23.59
N ALA A 434 25.65 -3.75 23.46
CA ALA A 434 26.04 -5.10 23.86
C ALA A 434 25.87 -5.32 25.37
N ALA A 435 26.24 -4.34 26.22
CA ALA A 435 26.09 -4.42 27.66
C ALA A 435 24.61 -4.48 28.08
N ILE A 436 23.73 -3.66 27.47
CA ILE A 436 22.27 -3.71 27.74
C ILE A 436 21.70 -5.06 27.29
N ARG A 437 22.12 -5.54 26.11
CA ARG A 437 21.69 -6.84 25.60
C ARG A 437 22.10 -7.98 26.53
N SER A 438 23.32 -7.96 27.08
CA SER A 438 23.78 -8.93 28.06
C SER A 438 22.90 -8.94 29.30
N ILE A 439 22.52 -7.78 29.83
CA ILE A 439 21.54 -7.67 30.93
C ILE A 439 20.20 -8.32 30.55
N VAL A 440 19.71 -8.09 29.35
CA VAL A 440 18.41 -8.62 28.89
C VAL A 440 18.42 -10.14 28.71
N PHE A 441 19.51 -10.73 28.22
CA PHE A 441 19.55 -12.14 27.82
C PHE A 441 20.45 -13.03 28.69
N GLU A 442 21.39 -12.47 29.46
CA GLU A 442 22.41 -13.22 30.21
C GLU A 442 22.24 -13.09 31.73
N SER A 443 21.44 -12.14 32.26
CA SER A 443 21.30 -11.84 33.71
C SER A 443 20.36 -12.79 34.48
N GLY A 444 20.08 -13.97 33.97
CA GLY A 444 19.29 -15.00 34.63
C GLY A 444 18.02 -15.41 33.90
N GLU A 445 17.55 -16.62 34.15
CA GLU A 445 16.41 -17.22 33.44
C GLU A 445 15.11 -16.40 33.54
N GLN A 446 14.84 -15.81 34.70
CA GLN A 446 13.60 -15.02 34.90
C GLN A 446 13.56 -13.72 34.10
N VAL A 447 14.70 -13.08 33.87
CA VAL A 447 14.79 -11.84 33.09
C VAL A 447 14.69 -12.18 31.61
N SER A 448 15.46 -13.14 31.17
CA SER A 448 15.48 -13.56 29.76
C SER A 448 14.16 -14.22 29.32
N SER A 449 13.44 -14.91 30.22
CA SER A 449 12.13 -15.49 29.92
C SER A 449 11.09 -14.42 29.64
N ARG A 450 11.03 -13.31 30.41
CA ARG A 450 10.13 -12.18 30.18
C ARG A 450 10.26 -11.57 28.78
N PHE A 451 11.48 -11.38 28.31
CA PHE A 451 11.71 -10.81 26.97
C PHE A 451 11.39 -11.82 25.88
N ARG A 452 11.72 -13.10 26.04
CA ARG A 452 11.39 -14.18 25.09
C ARG A 452 9.88 -14.42 24.99
N GLU A 453 9.16 -14.39 26.11
CA GLU A 453 7.68 -14.49 26.15
C GLU A 453 7.01 -13.35 25.38
N GLN A 454 7.63 -12.17 25.35
CA GLN A 454 7.18 -11.02 24.57
C GLN A 454 7.65 -11.10 23.09
N GLY A 455 8.32 -12.18 22.68
CA GLY A 455 8.84 -12.38 21.32
C GLY A 455 9.97 -11.42 20.97
N ILE A 456 10.79 -11.03 21.96
CA ILE A 456 11.94 -10.14 21.74
C ILE A 456 13.18 -10.99 21.52
N SER A 457 13.65 -11.03 20.25
CA SER A 457 14.94 -11.62 19.89
C SER A 457 16.11 -10.64 20.17
N PRO A 458 17.37 -11.12 20.21
CA PRO A 458 18.53 -10.23 20.31
C PRO A 458 18.60 -9.16 19.23
N ALA A 459 18.23 -9.49 18.01
CA ALA A 459 18.16 -8.53 16.89
C ALA A 459 17.09 -7.47 17.11
N LEU A 460 15.91 -7.86 17.59
CA LEU A 460 14.83 -6.94 17.93
C LEU A 460 15.18 -6.06 19.12
N CYS A 461 15.93 -6.58 20.10
CA CYS A 461 16.48 -5.79 21.20
C CYS A 461 17.40 -4.67 20.68
N ASN A 462 18.35 -5.00 19.80
CA ASN A 462 19.23 -4.02 19.18
C ASN A 462 18.43 -2.95 18.42
N TYR A 463 17.40 -3.36 17.68
CA TYR A 463 16.50 -2.44 16.99
C TYR A 463 15.79 -1.49 17.95
N TYR A 464 15.22 -1.98 19.07
CA TYR A 464 14.55 -1.12 20.03
C TYR A 464 15.51 -0.20 20.81
N LEU A 465 16.74 -0.63 21.02
CA LEU A 465 17.78 0.24 21.58
C LEU A 465 18.12 1.38 20.62
N SER A 466 18.17 1.11 19.30
CA SER A 466 18.35 2.18 18.30
C SER A 466 17.16 3.16 18.26
N VAL A 467 15.94 2.67 18.52
CA VAL A 467 14.75 3.53 18.67
C VAL A 467 14.86 4.38 19.94
N LEU A 468 15.34 3.81 21.05
CA LEU A 468 15.55 4.55 22.30
C LEU A 468 16.65 5.61 22.18
N ALA A 469 17.66 5.38 21.34
CA ALA A 469 18.71 6.35 21.05
C ALA A 469 18.21 7.59 20.27
N ASP A 470 17.00 7.51 19.68
CA ASP A 470 16.32 8.64 19.02
C ASP A 470 15.04 9.00 19.81
N PRO A 471 15.08 10.05 20.66
CA PRO A 471 13.94 10.43 21.50
C PRO A 471 12.65 10.70 20.72
N LEU A 472 12.76 11.24 19.50
CA LEU A 472 11.59 11.53 18.68
C LEU A 472 10.95 10.23 18.15
N ARG A 473 11.74 9.24 17.76
CA ARG A 473 11.22 7.90 17.44
C ARG A 473 10.55 7.27 18.66
N ALA A 474 11.20 7.29 19.82
CA ALA A 474 10.64 6.78 21.08
C ALA A 474 9.31 7.46 21.42
N PHE A 475 9.22 8.78 21.19
CA PHE A 475 7.99 9.56 21.37
C PHE A 475 6.89 9.15 20.40
N LEU A 476 7.19 8.90 19.14
CA LEU A 476 6.21 8.42 18.16
C LEU A 476 5.62 7.07 18.56
N TYR A 477 6.45 6.14 19.06
CA TYR A 477 5.98 4.83 19.52
C TYR A 477 5.14 4.94 20.81
N LYS A 478 5.46 5.89 21.70
CA LYS A 478 4.68 6.16 22.90
C LYS A 478 3.32 6.79 22.60
N THR A 479 3.29 7.73 21.66
CA THR A 479 2.09 8.44 21.27
C THR A 479 1.39 7.68 20.13
N LYS A 480 0.08 7.83 19.96
CA LYS A 480 -0.64 7.24 18.83
C LYS A 480 -0.39 7.97 17.52
N LEU A 481 0.74 8.68 17.39
CA LEU A 481 1.12 9.41 16.18
C LEU A 481 1.86 8.55 15.15
N TYR A 482 2.36 7.39 15.56
CA TYR A 482 3.09 6.48 14.66
C TYR A 482 2.34 6.12 13.36
N PRO A 483 0.99 5.96 13.30
CA PRO A 483 0.32 5.60 12.03
C PRO A 483 0.45 6.68 10.95
N PHE A 484 0.72 7.93 11.36
CA PHE A 484 0.88 9.02 10.41
C PHE A 484 2.25 8.99 9.72
N PHE A 485 3.30 8.65 10.45
CA PHE A 485 4.69 8.82 10.01
C PHE A 485 5.38 7.53 9.62
N LEU A 486 4.92 6.38 10.13
CA LEU A 486 5.50 5.08 9.81
C LEU A 486 4.81 4.43 8.62
N GLN A 487 5.40 3.36 8.11
CA GLN A 487 4.75 2.51 7.12
C GLN A 487 3.57 1.78 7.77
N ASP A 488 2.46 1.70 7.06
CA ASP A 488 1.25 0.97 7.49
C ASP A 488 0.69 0.20 6.29
N VAL A 489 1.34 -0.90 5.99
CA VAL A 489 1.02 -1.74 4.82
C VAL A 489 -0.33 -2.42 5.01
N GLU A 490 -0.67 -2.85 6.22
CA GLU A 490 -1.97 -3.48 6.49
C GLU A 490 -3.11 -2.52 6.16
N TYR A 491 -2.99 -1.26 6.57
CA TYR A 491 -4.00 -0.26 6.25
C TYR A 491 -4.05 0.10 4.76
N CYS A 492 -2.91 0.11 4.07
CA CYS A 492 -2.88 0.29 2.62
C CYS A 492 -3.61 -0.86 1.91
N ILE A 493 -3.41 -2.10 2.35
CA ILE A 493 -4.11 -3.28 1.81
C ILE A 493 -5.61 -3.16 2.06
N GLN A 494 -6.04 -2.80 3.28
CA GLN A 494 -7.47 -2.63 3.62
C GLN A 494 -8.19 -1.60 2.74
N ASN A 495 -7.48 -0.60 2.27
CA ASN A 495 -8.02 0.50 1.44
C ASN A 495 -7.65 0.37 -0.04
N ALA A 496 -7.17 -0.80 -0.45
CA ALA A 496 -6.88 -1.05 -1.85
C ALA A 496 -8.17 -1.14 -2.68
N ASP A 497 -8.03 -0.77 -3.93
CA ASP A 497 -9.10 -0.79 -4.93
C ASP A 497 -9.18 -2.16 -5.64
N VAL A 498 -8.01 -2.81 -5.81
CA VAL A 498 -7.85 -4.11 -6.48
C VAL A 498 -6.92 -5.00 -5.68
N PHE A 499 -7.27 -6.27 -5.57
CA PHE A 499 -6.52 -7.29 -4.83
C PHE A 499 -6.00 -8.35 -5.78
N LEU A 500 -4.70 -8.61 -5.72
CA LEU A 500 -3.97 -9.58 -6.52
C LEU A 500 -3.24 -10.56 -5.60
N THR A 501 -3.25 -11.84 -5.91
CA THR A 501 -2.46 -12.86 -5.23
C THR A 501 -1.29 -13.33 -6.09
N ASN A 502 -0.13 -13.54 -5.47
CA ASN A 502 1.10 -13.99 -6.11
C ASN A 502 1.59 -15.29 -5.45
N ASN A 503 0.71 -16.31 -5.46
CA ASN A 503 1.00 -17.61 -4.84
C ASN A 503 1.53 -18.65 -5.84
N GLU A 504 1.57 -18.30 -7.14
CA GLU A 504 2.17 -19.15 -8.17
C GLU A 504 3.68 -19.29 -7.95
N ASP A 505 4.24 -20.42 -8.37
CA ASP A 505 5.66 -20.71 -8.26
C ASP A 505 6.51 -19.60 -8.94
N ASP A 506 7.60 -19.23 -8.28
CA ASP A 506 8.52 -18.19 -8.80
C ASP A 506 9.25 -18.63 -10.08
N SER A 507 9.43 -19.91 -10.28
CA SER A 507 9.99 -20.49 -11.50
C SER A 507 8.99 -20.59 -12.65
N GLY A 508 7.69 -20.48 -12.36
CA GLY A 508 6.61 -20.60 -13.31
C GLY A 508 6.25 -19.30 -14.04
N PRO A 509 5.39 -19.40 -15.06
CA PRO A 509 5.01 -18.27 -15.91
C PRO A 509 4.13 -17.21 -15.22
N LYS A 510 3.65 -17.47 -13.98
CA LYS A 510 2.71 -16.63 -13.22
C LYS A 510 1.51 -16.15 -14.05
N ARG A 511 0.91 -17.10 -14.78
CA ARG A 511 -0.12 -16.81 -15.80
C ARG A 511 -1.34 -16.14 -15.19
N ARG A 512 -1.85 -16.64 -14.07
CA ARG A 512 -3.05 -16.10 -13.41
C ARG A 512 -2.84 -14.66 -12.93
N LEU A 513 -1.71 -14.39 -12.25
CA LEU A 513 -1.35 -13.04 -11.84
C LEU A 513 -1.28 -12.08 -13.02
N LYS A 514 -0.61 -12.49 -14.11
CA LYS A 514 -0.48 -11.69 -15.33
C LYS A 514 -1.82 -11.39 -15.97
N LEU A 515 -2.71 -12.37 -16.07
CA LEU A 515 -4.07 -12.21 -16.61
C LEU A 515 -4.89 -11.26 -15.76
N ASN A 516 -4.85 -11.37 -14.41
CA ASN A 516 -5.55 -10.47 -13.52
C ASN A 516 -5.04 -9.02 -13.65
N VAL A 517 -3.74 -8.81 -13.78
CA VAL A 517 -3.19 -7.46 -14.04
C VAL A 517 -3.71 -6.88 -15.36
N ILE A 518 -3.70 -7.67 -16.43
CA ILE A 518 -4.21 -7.26 -17.76
C ILE A 518 -5.72 -6.99 -17.70
N ARG A 519 -6.48 -7.82 -16.96
CA ARG A 519 -7.92 -7.64 -16.72
C ARG A 519 -8.21 -6.23 -16.22
N TYR A 520 -7.59 -5.83 -15.13
CA TYR A 520 -7.87 -4.53 -14.53
C TYR A 520 -7.36 -3.36 -15.35
N ILE A 521 -6.22 -3.48 -16.01
CA ILE A 521 -5.74 -2.43 -16.93
C ILE A 521 -6.72 -2.26 -18.11
N SER A 522 -7.21 -3.35 -18.69
CA SER A 522 -8.18 -3.31 -19.77
C SER A 522 -9.51 -2.66 -19.33
N LEU A 523 -10.00 -3.02 -18.16
CA LEU A 523 -11.21 -2.43 -17.57
C LEU A 523 -11.03 -0.95 -17.18
N MET A 524 -9.83 -0.52 -16.77
CA MET A 524 -9.55 0.90 -16.54
C MET A 524 -9.66 1.70 -17.83
N MET A 525 -9.17 1.15 -18.94
CA MET A 525 -9.23 1.77 -20.27
C MET A 525 -10.63 1.71 -20.87
N HIS A 526 -11.36 0.63 -20.60
CA HIS A 526 -12.70 0.37 -21.14
C HIS A 526 -13.60 -0.29 -20.09
N PRO A 527 -14.29 0.49 -19.25
CA PRO A 527 -15.21 -0.03 -18.26
C PRO A 527 -16.35 -0.85 -18.85
N GLY A 528 -16.72 -1.91 -18.16
CA GLY A 528 -17.82 -2.78 -18.57
C GLY A 528 -17.51 -3.71 -19.73
N LEU A 529 -16.23 -3.85 -20.14
CA LEU A 529 -15.82 -4.77 -21.20
C LEU A 529 -16.17 -6.23 -20.90
N VAL A 530 -16.09 -6.63 -19.65
CA VAL A 530 -16.56 -7.90 -19.12
C VAL A 530 -17.28 -7.69 -17.80
N PRO A 531 -18.23 -8.54 -17.39
CA PRO A 531 -18.88 -8.45 -16.08
C PRO A 531 -17.92 -8.84 -14.93
N PRO A 532 -18.23 -8.42 -13.67
CA PRO A 532 -17.51 -8.88 -12.50
C PRO A 532 -17.71 -10.37 -12.27
N THR A 533 -16.72 -11.01 -11.65
CA THR A 533 -16.85 -12.40 -11.20
C THR A 533 -17.88 -12.54 -10.09
N PRO A 534 -18.49 -13.72 -9.89
CA PRO A 534 -19.39 -13.97 -8.74
C PRO A 534 -18.72 -13.65 -7.39
N VAL A 535 -17.42 -13.94 -7.25
CA VAL A 535 -16.63 -13.66 -6.04
C VAL A 535 -16.49 -12.15 -5.82
N GLU A 536 -16.18 -11.38 -6.85
CA GLU A 536 -16.13 -9.91 -6.75
C GLU A 536 -17.49 -9.32 -6.38
N ARG A 537 -18.57 -9.80 -7.00
CA ARG A 537 -19.92 -9.34 -6.71
C ARG A 537 -20.29 -9.56 -5.23
N CYS A 538 -20.04 -10.76 -4.70
CA CYS A 538 -20.35 -11.08 -3.32
C CYS A 538 -19.49 -10.30 -2.33
N MET A 539 -18.19 -10.15 -2.61
CA MET A 539 -17.30 -9.37 -1.76
C MET A 539 -17.61 -7.86 -1.81
N GLN A 540 -18.02 -7.33 -2.98
CA GLN A 540 -18.47 -5.94 -3.09
C GLN A 540 -19.68 -5.67 -2.18
N LEU A 541 -20.63 -6.61 -2.10
CA LEU A 541 -21.77 -6.49 -1.20
C LEU A 541 -21.36 -6.53 0.27
N ALA A 542 -20.43 -7.42 0.64
CA ALA A 542 -19.85 -7.43 1.98
C ALA A 542 -19.13 -6.12 2.29
N TYR A 543 -18.36 -5.59 1.34
CA TYR A 543 -17.67 -4.32 1.47
C TYR A 543 -18.65 -3.13 1.62
N THR A 544 -19.76 -3.14 0.90
CA THR A 544 -20.81 -2.13 1.04
C THR A 544 -21.55 -2.26 2.37
N ALA A 545 -21.83 -3.49 2.81
CA ALA A 545 -22.52 -3.76 4.07
C ALA A 545 -21.78 -3.17 5.28
N LYS A 546 -20.44 -3.21 5.30
CA LYS A 546 -19.66 -2.65 6.41
C LYS A 546 -19.88 -1.16 6.68
N VAL A 547 -20.28 -0.40 5.67
CA VAL A 547 -20.51 1.06 5.78
C VAL A 547 -21.74 1.36 6.66
N ASN A 548 -22.67 0.41 6.80
CA ASN A 548 -23.83 0.53 7.68
C ASN A 548 -23.47 0.40 9.17
N SER A 549 -22.25 0.01 9.50
CA SER A 549 -21.84 -0.22 10.89
C SER A 549 -21.74 1.08 11.69
N GLY A 550 -22.48 1.15 12.79
CA GLY A 550 -22.33 2.19 13.81
C GLY A 550 -21.23 1.93 14.84
N CYS A 551 -20.40 0.90 14.63
CA CYS A 551 -19.25 0.60 15.48
C CYS A 551 -18.10 1.57 15.20
N ILE A 552 -17.58 2.21 16.24
CA ILE A 552 -16.46 3.17 16.13
C ILE A 552 -15.07 2.51 16.25
N SER A 553 -15.02 1.20 16.54
CA SER A 553 -13.76 0.47 16.68
C SER A 553 -13.33 -0.19 15.35
N ARG A 554 -14.13 -1.12 14.85
CA ARG A 554 -13.87 -1.83 13.60
C ARG A 554 -15.19 -2.06 12.88
N GLN A 555 -15.20 -1.80 11.59
CA GLN A 555 -16.33 -2.05 10.73
C GLN A 555 -16.05 -3.29 9.88
N THR A 556 -16.90 -4.30 9.98
CA THR A 556 -16.85 -5.53 9.21
C THR A 556 -18.20 -5.76 8.54
N GLY A 557 -18.18 -6.10 7.27
CA GLY A 557 -19.37 -6.54 6.54
C GLY A 557 -19.19 -7.98 6.08
N ALA A 558 -20.28 -8.72 6.01
CA ALA A 558 -20.27 -10.11 5.60
C ALA A 558 -21.47 -10.44 4.72
N VAL A 559 -21.30 -11.43 3.83
CA VAL A 559 -22.31 -12.00 2.95
C VAL A 559 -22.24 -13.51 3.06
N VAL A 560 -23.39 -14.16 3.21
CA VAL A 560 -23.52 -15.60 3.13
C VAL A 560 -24.22 -15.96 1.82
N THR A 561 -23.68 -16.95 1.12
CA THR A 561 -24.22 -17.45 -0.14
C THR A 561 -24.37 -18.96 -0.10
N ASP A 562 -25.14 -19.52 -1.04
CA ASP A 562 -25.07 -20.96 -1.35
C ASP A 562 -23.77 -21.30 -2.14
N SER A 563 -23.64 -22.56 -2.56
CA SER A 563 -22.47 -23.06 -3.33
C SER A 563 -22.37 -22.45 -4.74
N GLU A 564 -23.46 -21.90 -5.26
CA GLU A 564 -23.55 -21.27 -6.59
C GLU A 564 -23.42 -19.74 -6.53
N TYR A 565 -23.03 -19.19 -5.38
CA TYR A 565 -22.90 -17.75 -5.13
C TYR A 565 -24.22 -16.97 -5.20
N ASN A 566 -25.39 -17.61 -5.00
CA ASN A 566 -26.62 -16.90 -4.77
C ASN A 566 -26.64 -16.36 -3.35
N ILE A 567 -26.99 -15.09 -3.19
CA ILE A 567 -26.95 -14.40 -1.90
C ILE A 567 -28.11 -14.87 -1.02
N ILE A 568 -27.77 -15.31 0.20
CA ILE A 568 -28.74 -15.73 1.20
C ILE A 568 -28.96 -14.60 2.21
N SER A 569 -27.88 -14.00 2.73
CA SER A 569 -27.97 -12.99 3.78
C SER A 569 -26.80 -12.01 3.78
N LEU A 570 -27.01 -10.87 4.43
CA LEU A 570 -26.05 -9.78 4.64
C LEU A 570 -25.93 -9.50 6.14
N GLY A 571 -24.73 -9.14 6.58
CA GLY A 571 -24.47 -8.71 7.96
C GLY A 571 -23.39 -7.65 8.05
N TRP A 572 -23.44 -6.85 9.12
CA TRP A 572 -22.40 -5.89 9.48
C TRP A 572 -22.35 -5.76 11.00
N ASN A 573 -21.23 -5.27 11.54
CA ASN A 573 -21.15 -5.02 12.98
C ASN A 573 -22.24 -4.05 13.42
N ASP A 574 -23.12 -4.51 14.27
CA ASP A 574 -24.21 -3.69 14.77
C ASP A 574 -24.64 -4.16 16.14
N VAL A 575 -25.19 -3.25 16.92
CA VAL A 575 -25.75 -3.58 18.22
C VAL A 575 -27.03 -4.42 18.06
N PRO A 576 -27.42 -5.21 19.08
CA PRO A 576 -28.70 -5.89 19.11
C PRO A 576 -29.88 -4.94 18.89
N TYR A 577 -31.00 -5.51 18.44
CA TYR A 577 -32.24 -4.76 18.23
C TYR A 577 -32.64 -3.95 19.48
N GLY A 578 -33.06 -2.72 19.32
CA GLY A 578 -33.45 -1.83 20.40
C GLY A 578 -32.30 -1.11 21.13
N GLN A 579 -31.02 -1.40 20.80
CA GLN A 579 -29.89 -0.70 21.36
C GLN A 579 -29.39 0.41 20.44
N THR A 580 -28.83 1.48 21.05
CA THR A 580 -28.23 2.60 20.31
C THR A 580 -26.79 2.26 19.88
N PRO A 581 -26.42 2.40 18.58
CA PRO A 581 -25.06 2.25 18.08
C PRO A 581 -24.04 3.18 18.75
N CYS A 582 -22.80 2.71 18.91
CA CYS A 582 -21.75 3.45 19.62
C CYS A 582 -21.47 4.84 19.04
N VAL A 583 -21.61 5.03 17.72
CA VAL A 583 -21.38 6.32 17.04
C VAL A 583 -22.35 7.41 17.51
N TYR A 584 -23.56 7.06 17.93
CA TYR A 584 -24.60 8.01 18.40
C TYR A 584 -24.58 8.25 19.90
N ARG A 585 -23.75 7.53 20.65
CA ARG A 585 -23.70 7.61 22.12
C ARG A 585 -22.67 8.62 22.56
N SER A 586 -23.13 9.70 23.20
CA SER A 586 -22.27 10.77 23.67
C SER A 586 -21.83 10.54 25.13
N PHE A 587 -20.53 10.60 25.38
CA PHE A 587 -19.98 10.56 26.72
C PHE A 587 -20.45 11.75 27.57
N ALA A 588 -20.53 12.93 26.98
CA ALA A 588 -21.04 14.12 27.66
C ALA A 588 -22.52 13.94 28.10
N ALA A 589 -23.33 13.24 27.29
CA ALA A 589 -24.69 12.91 27.68
C ALA A 589 -24.71 11.94 28.86
N LEU A 590 -23.85 10.92 28.88
CA LEU A 590 -23.75 9.98 30.01
C LEU A 590 -23.32 10.67 31.29
N GLN A 591 -22.34 11.58 31.27
CA GLN A 591 -21.88 12.32 32.43
C GLN A 591 -22.98 13.23 33.03
N LYS A 592 -23.80 13.82 32.20
CA LYS A 592 -24.91 14.70 32.59
C LYS A 592 -26.19 13.93 32.93
N GLN A 593 -26.15 12.60 32.87
CA GLN A 593 -27.32 11.72 32.98
C GLN A 593 -28.46 12.08 32.00
N GLY A 594 -28.06 12.60 30.82
CA GLY A 594 -28.97 12.82 29.70
C GLY A 594 -29.01 11.64 28.77
N ASP A 595 -30.07 11.47 27.99
CA ASP A 595 -30.27 10.38 27.00
C ASP A 595 -29.96 8.99 27.58
N LEU A 596 -30.48 8.69 28.77
CA LEU A 596 -30.22 7.40 29.47
C LEU A 596 -30.67 6.19 28.67
N GLY A 597 -31.63 6.34 27.79
CA GLY A 597 -32.09 5.27 26.87
C GLY A 597 -31.02 4.73 25.92
N ALA A 598 -29.94 5.49 25.70
CA ALA A 598 -28.80 5.04 24.90
C ALA A 598 -27.78 4.19 25.67
N PHE A 599 -27.93 4.05 27.00
CA PHE A 599 -26.99 3.41 27.88
C PHE A 599 -27.64 2.30 28.70
N SER A 600 -26.86 1.30 29.09
CA SER A 600 -27.30 0.24 30.00
C SER A 600 -27.20 0.71 31.44
N ASP A 601 -27.97 0.05 32.35
CA ASP A 601 -27.91 0.30 33.78
C ASP A 601 -26.49 0.19 34.34
N TYR A 602 -25.71 -0.76 33.85
CA TYR A 602 -24.29 -0.93 34.19
C TYR A 602 -23.44 0.30 33.86
N GLU A 603 -23.83 1.10 32.86
CA GLU A 603 -23.07 2.27 32.41
C GLU A 603 -23.41 3.55 33.15
N TRP A 604 -24.63 3.71 33.70
CA TRP A 604 -25.08 4.99 34.32
C TRP A 604 -25.50 4.92 35.78
N GLN A 605 -25.78 3.74 36.35
CA GLN A 605 -26.15 3.64 37.77
C GLN A 605 -24.98 4.09 38.66
N SER A 606 -25.31 4.87 39.69
CA SER A 606 -24.33 5.55 40.55
C SER A 606 -23.46 4.59 41.36
N ASP A 607 -23.94 3.38 41.64
CA ASP A 607 -23.27 2.30 42.38
C ASP A 607 -22.46 1.37 41.46
N SER A 608 -22.61 1.51 40.14
CA SER A 608 -21.84 0.72 39.17
C SER A 608 -20.34 1.01 39.25
N PRO A 609 -19.48 -0.02 39.37
CA PRO A 609 -18.03 0.15 39.33
C PRO A 609 -17.55 0.85 38.07
N PHE A 610 -18.23 0.65 36.99
CA PHE A 610 -17.94 1.30 35.70
C PHE A 610 -18.20 2.80 35.82
N TYR A 611 -19.38 3.23 36.29
CA TYR A 611 -19.74 4.64 36.37
C TYR A 611 -18.88 5.40 37.39
N ILE A 612 -18.59 4.79 38.53
CA ILE A 612 -17.72 5.38 39.58
C ILE A 612 -16.33 5.70 39.00
N LYS A 613 -15.74 4.77 38.29
CA LYS A 613 -14.43 4.99 37.62
C LYS A 613 -14.52 5.93 36.43
N LEU A 614 -15.63 5.87 35.67
CA LEU A 614 -15.87 6.75 34.56
C LEU A 614 -15.81 8.22 34.93
N ARG A 615 -16.38 8.60 36.07
CA ARG A 615 -16.34 9.97 36.61
C ARG A 615 -14.92 10.49 36.88
N GLN A 616 -13.94 9.61 36.99
CA GLN A 616 -12.53 9.97 37.18
C GLN A 616 -11.81 10.29 35.87
N TYR A 617 -12.43 10.00 34.73
CA TYR A 617 -11.85 10.32 33.42
C TYR A 617 -12.21 11.75 33.01
N CYS A 618 -11.18 12.58 32.78
CA CYS A 618 -11.35 13.87 32.12
C CYS A 618 -11.51 13.65 30.61
N PHE A 619 -12.59 14.18 30.08
CA PHE A 619 -12.79 14.20 28.62
C PHE A 619 -12.35 15.55 28.05
N PRO A 620 -11.88 15.56 26.79
CA PRO A 620 -11.49 16.80 26.16
C PRO A 620 -12.69 17.76 26.10
N ASP A 621 -12.40 19.03 26.27
CA ASP A 621 -13.35 20.13 26.06
C ASP A 621 -14.09 19.90 24.72
N PRO A 622 -15.42 20.07 24.65
CA PRO A 622 -16.17 20.01 23.41
C PRO A 622 -15.57 20.86 22.29
N ASP A 623 -14.96 21.99 22.62
CA ASP A 623 -14.30 22.87 21.65
C ASP A 623 -13.09 22.20 20.96
N ILE A 624 -12.40 21.31 21.66
CA ILE A 624 -11.28 20.52 21.08
C ILE A 624 -11.78 19.50 20.06
N LEU A 625 -13.02 19.04 20.19
CA LEU A 625 -13.62 18.07 19.29
C LEU A 625 -14.09 18.69 17.96
N HIS A 626 -14.12 20.04 17.84
CA HIS A 626 -14.55 20.74 16.62
C HIS A 626 -15.87 20.20 16.04
N GLY A 627 -16.85 19.93 16.90
CA GLY A 627 -18.15 19.40 16.51
C GLY A 627 -18.22 17.87 16.32
N LEU A 628 -17.13 17.15 16.52
CA LEU A 628 -17.18 15.69 16.56
C LEU A 628 -17.97 15.19 17.77
N PRO A 629 -18.78 14.14 17.66
CA PRO A 629 -19.48 13.56 18.82
C PRO A 629 -18.46 12.99 19.79
N SER A 630 -18.69 13.16 21.10
CA SER A 630 -17.87 12.54 22.14
C SER A 630 -18.19 11.05 22.34
N SER A 631 -18.23 10.31 21.21
CA SER A 631 -18.56 8.87 21.19
C SER A 631 -17.46 8.06 21.83
N PHE A 632 -17.81 6.95 22.47
CA PHE A 632 -16.85 6.05 23.11
C PHE A 632 -17.15 4.57 22.85
N CYS A 633 -16.09 3.78 22.81
CA CYS A 633 -16.21 2.32 22.72
C CYS A 633 -16.33 1.73 24.13
N PHE A 634 -17.48 1.17 24.45
CA PHE A 634 -17.72 0.54 25.78
C PHE A 634 -16.65 -0.51 26.10
N LYS A 635 -16.36 -1.44 25.19
CA LYS A 635 -15.34 -2.47 25.41
C LYS A 635 -14.00 -1.88 25.85
N THR A 636 -13.50 -0.87 25.10
CA THR A 636 -12.20 -0.24 25.38
C THR A 636 -12.22 0.51 26.70
N LEU A 637 -13.32 1.14 27.05
CA LEU A 637 -13.44 1.86 28.30
C LEU A 637 -13.61 0.89 29.48
N ASN A 638 -14.41 -0.15 29.32
CA ASN A 638 -14.59 -1.19 30.33
C ASN A 638 -13.26 -1.91 30.65
N GLU A 639 -12.46 -2.23 29.63
CA GLU A 639 -11.09 -2.78 29.80
C GLU A 639 -10.22 -1.86 30.67
N LYS A 640 -10.29 -0.55 30.47
CA LYS A 640 -9.56 0.41 31.30
C LYS A 640 -10.09 0.48 32.74
N VAL A 641 -11.37 0.27 32.91
CA VAL A 641 -12.04 0.32 34.22
C VAL A 641 -11.79 -0.95 35.02
N THR A 642 -11.95 -2.11 34.42
CA THR A 642 -11.81 -3.41 35.11
C THR A 642 -10.36 -3.90 35.16
N GLY A 643 -9.51 -3.47 34.22
CA GLY A 643 -8.16 -4.01 34.01
C GLY A 643 -8.15 -5.30 33.21
N GLU A 644 -9.32 -5.82 32.82
CA GLU A 644 -9.46 -7.08 32.07
C GLU A 644 -9.79 -6.87 30.61
N LYS A 645 -9.05 -7.56 29.76
CA LYS A 645 -9.25 -7.54 28.31
C LYS A 645 -10.25 -8.62 27.89
N ASN A 646 -11.52 -8.26 27.81
CA ASN A 646 -12.56 -9.20 27.41
C ASN A 646 -13.20 -8.82 26.07
N PRO A 647 -12.96 -9.60 25.00
CA PRO A 647 -13.59 -9.37 23.69
C PRO A 647 -15.12 -9.42 23.72
N MET A 648 -15.69 -10.21 24.65
CA MET A 648 -17.13 -10.38 24.81
C MET A 648 -17.84 -9.12 25.31
N SER A 649 -17.10 -8.17 25.87
CA SER A 649 -17.65 -6.86 26.28
C SER A 649 -17.96 -5.94 25.09
N ALA A 650 -17.78 -6.40 23.83
CA ALA A 650 -18.21 -5.65 22.65
C ALA A 650 -19.76 -5.56 22.64
N ARG A 651 -20.30 -4.34 22.45
CA ARG A 651 -21.74 -4.15 22.33
C ARG A 651 -22.27 -4.60 20.95
N ALA A 652 -21.47 -4.45 19.92
CA ALA A 652 -21.83 -4.85 18.57
C ALA A 652 -21.62 -6.36 18.38
N MET A 653 -22.61 -7.02 17.83
CA MET A 653 -22.47 -8.34 17.21
C MET A 653 -21.54 -8.24 16.01
N HIS A 654 -20.84 -9.31 15.68
CA HIS A 654 -19.97 -9.32 14.51
C HIS A 654 -20.77 -9.41 13.22
N GLY A 655 -20.25 -8.87 12.13
CA GLY A 655 -20.94 -8.88 10.82
C GLY A 655 -21.19 -10.29 10.31
N GLU A 656 -20.22 -11.18 10.49
CA GLU A 656 -20.34 -12.61 10.13
C GLU A 656 -21.39 -13.31 10.96
N GLU A 657 -21.44 -13.08 12.27
CA GLU A 657 -22.43 -13.62 13.18
C GLU A 657 -23.84 -13.20 12.76
N LYS A 658 -24.02 -11.89 12.49
CA LYS A 658 -25.31 -11.34 12.06
C LYS A 658 -25.77 -11.92 10.72
N ALA A 659 -24.85 -12.09 9.76
CA ALA A 659 -25.15 -12.71 8.48
C ALA A 659 -25.54 -14.19 8.63
N LEU A 660 -24.82 -14.97 9.44
CA LEU A 660 -25.11 -16.38 9.70
C LEU A 660 -26.45 -16.58 10.43
N LEU A 661 -26.77 -15.72 11.40
CA LEU A 661 -28.05 -15.76 12.11
C LEU A 661 -29.26 -15.53 11.18
N GLN A 662 -29.13 -14.59 10.24
CA GLN A 662 -30.20 -14.31 9.26
C GLN A 662 -30.30 -15.40 8.19
N GLY A 663 -29.18 -16.06 7.88
CA GLY A 663 -29.07 -17.05 6.82
C GLY A 663 -29.48 -18.47 7.17
N ARG A 664 -30.18 -18.70 8.27
CA ARG A 664 -30.58 -20.05 8.74
C ARG A 664 -31.56 -20.73 7.76
N THR A 665 -31.01 -21.31 6.70
CA THR A 665 -31.73 -22.12 5.73
C THR A 665 -30.92 -23.36 5.35
N PRO A 666 -31.53 -24.44 4.87
CA PRO A 666 -30.79 -25.62 4.39
C PRO A 666 -29.84 -25.31 3.25
N LYS A 667 -30.05 -24.20 2.50
CA LYS A 667 -29.23 -23.79 1.37
C LYS A 667 -27.84 -23.25 1.78
N ILE A 668 -27.64 -22.93 3.05
CA ILE A 668 -26.34 -22.43 3.56
C ILE A 668 -25.28 -23.54 3.60
N LYS A 669 -25.69 -24.79 3.73
CA LYS A 669 -24.80 -25.95 3.80
C LYS A 669 -23.95 -26.05 2.51
N GLY A 670 -22.65 -26.12 2.66
CA GLY A 670 -21.70 -26.14 1.53
C GLY A 670 -21.52 -24.81 0.85
N GLY A 671 -22.18 -23.74 1.32
CA GLY A 671 -22.10 -22.39 0.80
C GLY A 671 -20.84 -21.66 1.18
N CYS A 672 -20.82 -20.35 0.90
CA CYS A 672 -19.65 -19.50 1.11
C CYS A 672 -19.96 -18.34 2.06
N LEU A 673 -18.95 -17.96 2.85
CA LEU A 673 -18.94 -16.74 3.65
C LEU A 673 -17.94 -15.76 3.05
N PHE A 674 -18.41 -14.58 2.68
CA PHE A 674 -17.57 -13.44 2.26
C PHE A 674 -17.53 -12.45 3.40
N THR A 675 -16.33 -12.04 3.82
CA THR A 675 -16.17 -11.10 4.91
C THR A 675 -14.99 -10.16 4.65
N THR A 676 -15.12 -8.90 5.05
CA THR A 676 -14.06 -7.91 4.86
C THR A 676 -12.87 -8.14 5.79
N SER A 677 -13.05 -8.91 6.86
CA SER A 677 -11.98 -9.35 7.76
C SER A 677 -12.16 -10.83 8.07
N SER A 678 -11.08 -11.61 8.12
CA SER A 678 -11.22 -13.03 8.45
C SER A 678 -11.89 -13.22 9.81
N PRO A 679 -12.77 -14.25 9.96
CA PRO A 679 -13.54 -14.46 11.18
C PRO A 679 -12.67 -14.67 12.41
N CYS A 680 -13.10 -14.13 13.55
CA CYS A 680 -12.55 -14.51 14.85
C CYS A 680 -12.97 -15.96 15.20
N GLU A 681 -12.45 -16.48 16.31
CA GLU A 681 -12.70 -17.87 16.74
C GLU A 681 -14.19 -18.18 16.91
N MET A 682 -14.99 -17.23 17.42
CA MET A 682 -16.44 -17.39 17.58
C MET A 682 -17.16 -17.45 16.22
N CYS A 683 -16.88 -16.49 15.35
CA CYS A 683 -17.49 -16.45 14.02
C CYS A 683 -17.07 -17.67 13.18
N ALA A 684 -15.83 -18.14 13.33
CA ALA A 684 -15.34 -19.33 12.66
C ALA A 684 -16.06 -20.61 13.14
N LYS A 685 -16.35 -20.73 14.46
CA LYS A 685 -17.16 -21.83 15.01
C LYS A 685 -18.56 -21.79 14.45
N ASN A 686 -19.20 -20.62 14.41
CA ASN A 686 -20.53 -20.46 13.83
C ASN A 686 -20.55 -20.82 12.34
N ALA A 687 -19.56 -20.39 11.57
CA ALA A 687 -19.45 -20.74 10.16
C ALA A 687 -19.31 -22.26 9.96
N LYS A 688 -18.52 -22.94 10.81
CA LYS A 688 -18.34 -24.39 10.77
C LYS A 688 -19.60 -25.13 11.14
N GLU A 689 -20.35 -24.68 12.16
CA GLU A 689 -21.63 -25.25 12.55
C GLU A 689 -22.67 -25.17 11.42
N HIS A 690 -22.66 -24.09 10.65
CA HIS A 690 -23.48 -23.92 9.45
C HIS A 690 -22.93 -24.66 8.22
N GLN A 691 -21.85 -25.42 8.36
CA GLN A 691 -21.20 -26.18 7.29
C GLN A 691 -20.80 -25.34 6.08
N ILE A 692 -20.32 -24.12 6.33
CA ILE A 692 -19.72 -23.26 5.30
C ILE A 692 -18.46 -23.95 4.74
N SER A 693 -18.36 -24.07 3.42
CA SER A 693 -17.26 -24.75 2.75
C SER A 693 -16.09 -23.81 2.42
N LYS A 694 -16.38 -22.53 2.12
CA LYS A 694 -15.37 -21.52 1.73
C LYS A 694 -15.58 -20.22 2.48
N ILE A 695 -14.50 -19.64 2.97
CA ILE A 695 -14.46 -18.34 3.63
C ILE A 695 -13.53 -17.44 2.84
N TYR A 696 -14.12 -16.45 2.14
CA TYR A 696 -13.38 -15.43 1.42
C TYR A 696 -13.19 -14.21 2.32
N TYR A 697 -11.98 -13.70 2.42
CA TYR A 697 -11.65 -12.54 3.25
C TYR A 697 -10.62 -11.62 2.59
N ILE A 698 -10.68 -10.32 2.93
CA ILE A 698 -9.74 -9.31 2.45
C ILE A 698 -8.55 -9.20 3.42
N GLU A 699 -8.84 -9.08 4.71
CA GLU A 699 -7.86 -8.80 5.74
C GLU A 699 -7.75 -9.99 6.70
N PRO A 700 -6.55 -10.52 6.93
CA PRO A 700 -6.35 -11.51 7.98
C PRO A 700 -6.53 -10.86 9.36
N TYR A 701 -7.43 -11.41 10.17
CA TYR A 701 -7.59 -11.02 11.57
C TYR A 701 -6.53 -11.74 12.41
N PRO A 702 -5.86 -11.05 13.36
CA PRO A 702 -4.91 -11.68 14.26
C PRO A 702 -5.63 -12.65 15.19
N GLY A 703 -5.36 -13.95 15.08
CA GLY A 703 -5.98 -14.99 15.88
C GLY A 703 -5.60 -16.38 15.37
N ILE A 704 -6.12 -17.37 16.02
CA ILE A 704 -5.86 -18.79 15.71
C ILE A 704 -7.06 -19.46 15.03
N SER A 705 -8.09 -18.69 14.64
CA SER A 705 -9.36 -19.21 14.10
C SER A 705 -9.18 -20.18 12.94
N GLN A 706 -8.30 -19.84 11.98
CA GLN A 706 -8.00 -20.72 10.85
C GLN A 706 -7.35 -22.02 11.31
N ARG A 707 -6.29 -21.95 12.12
CA ARG A 707 -5.53 -23.12 12.56
C ARG A 707 -6.28 -23.97 13.57
N HIS A 708 -6.94 -23.33 14.54
CA HIS A 708 -7.57 -23.99 15.67
C HIS A 708 -9.01 -24.44 15.39
N VAL A 709 -9.77 -23.67 14.61
CA VAL A 709 -11.18 -23.96 14.35
C VAL A 709 -11.37 -24.59 12.96
N CYS A 710 -11.00 -23.89 11.89
CA CYS A 710 -11.35 -24.34 10.55
C CYS A 710 -10.52 -25.51 10.06
N ASN A 711 -9.24 -25.58 10.41
CA ASN A 711 -8.34 -26.67 10.05
C ASN A 711 -8.43 -27.88 10.99
N SER A 712 -9.30 -27.85 12.03
CA SER A 712 -9.50 -28.96 12.97
C SER A 712 -10.53 -29.94 12.45
N GLY A 713 -10.41 -31.20 12.86
CA GLY A 713 -11.33 -32.31 12.51
C GLY A 713 -11.02 -32.91 11.14
N ASP A 714 -12.02 -33.69 10.63
CA ASP A 714 -11.90 -34.38 9.35
C ASP A 714 -11.53 -33.43 8.21
N PRO A 715 -10.46 -33.75 7.43
CA PRO A 715 -10.04 -32.94 6.30
C PRO A 715 -11.12 -32.60 5.28
N ASN A 716 -12.07 -33.54 5.07
CA ASN A 716 -13.16 -33.35 4.11
C ASN A 716 -14.21 -32.31 4.58
N ASN A 717 -14.23 -32.01 5.89
CA ASN A 717 -15.16 -31.05 6.50
C ASN A 717 -14.48 -29.73 6.90
N ARG A 718 -13.29 -29.46 6.37
CA ARG A 718 -12.55 -28.22 6.64
C ARG A 718 -13.00 -27.12 5.71
N ALA A 719 -13.35 -25.96 6.25
CA ALA A 719 -13.62 -24.78 5.47
C ALA A 719 -12.32 -24.23 4.85
N GLN A 720 -12.35 -23.94 3.55
CA GLN A 720 -11.23 -23.32 2.87
C GLN A 720 -11.18 -21.81 3.18
N TYR A 721 -10.06 -21.33 3.69
CA TYR A 721 -9.77 -19.91 3.84
C TYR A 721 -9.11 -19.37 2.57
N ILE A 722 -9.77 -18.44 1.91
CA ILE A 722 -9.35 -17.94 0.60
C ILE A 722 -9.18 -16.42 0.70
N LEU A 723 -7.96 -15.96 0.45
CA LEU A 723 -7.71 -14.53 0.32
C LEU A 723 -8.40 -14.00 -0.94
N PHE A 724 -9.12 -12.90 -0.80
CA PHE A 724 -9.89 -12.32 -1.89
C PHE A 724 -8.98 -11.79 -3.00
N GLU A 725 -9.35 -12.10 -4.24
CA GLU A 725 -8.83 -11.50 -5.47
C GLU A 725 -9.98 -10.79 -6.18
N GLY A 726 -9.75 -9.56 -6.62
CA GLY A 726 -10.78 -8.83 -7.32
C GLY A 726 -10.77 -7.33 -7.05
N ALA A 727 -11.72 -6.62 -7.65
CA ALA A 727 -11.96 -5.19 -7.44
C ALA A 727 -13.14 -4.98 -6.50
N ILE A 728 -13.03 -3.99 -5.61
CA ILE A 728 -14.11 -3.59 -4.68
C ILE A 728 -14.22 -2.07 -4.56
N GLY A 729 -15.27 -1.64 -3.88
CA GLY A 729 -15.49 -0.23 -3.53
C GLY A 729 -15.65 0.65 -4.77
N ARG A 730 -14.93 1.75 -4.78
CA ARG A 730 -14.93 2.71 -5.89
C ARG A 730 -14.47 2.07 -7.20
N ALA A 731 -13.43 1.25 -7.14
CA ALA A 731 -12.90 0.59 -8.32
C ALA A 731 -13.92 -0.36 -8.96
N TYR A 732 -14.67 -1.12 -8.17
CA TYR A 732 -15.72 -1.99 -8.69
C TYR A 732 -16.71 -1.22 -9.58
N THR A 733 -17.22 -0.10 -9.08
CA THR A 733 -18.15 0.74 -9.86
C THR A 733 -17.48 1.33 -11.10
N GLN A 734 -16.26 1.86 -10.96
CA GLN A 734 -15.54 2.51 -12.07
C GLN A 734 -15.10 1.55 -13.17
N LEU A 735 -14.83 0.28 -12.84
CA LEU A 735 -14.35 -0.73 -13.78
C LEU A 735 -15.49 -1.48 -14.48
N TYR A 736 -16.61 -1.67 -13.80
CA TYR A 736 -17.69 -2.49 -14.31
C TYR A 736 -18.92 -1.71 -14.80
N THR A 737 -19.02 -0.40 -14.54
CA THR A 737 -20.10 0.44 -15.11
C THR A 737 -19.70 0.90 -16.51
N PRO A 738 -20.38 0.44 -17.58
CA PRO A 738 -20.05 0.85 -18.93
C PRO A 738 -20.37 2.34 -19.13
N ILE A 739 -19.60 3.02 -19.98
CA ILE A 739 -19.82 4.42 -20.37
C ILE A 739 -21.06 4.53 -21.24
N LEU A 740 -21.23 3.56 -22.13
CA LEU A 740 -22.39 3.39 -23.02
C LEU A 740 -22.85 1.94 -22.93
N PRO A 741 -24.15 1.65 -23.15
CA PRO A 741 -24.58 0.29 -23.39
C PRO A 741 -23.74 -0.33 -24.51
N TYR A 742 -23.20 -1.51 -24.30
CA TYR A 742 -22.25 -2.13 -25.26
C TYR A 742 -22.86 -2.34 -26.65
N LYS A 743 -24.17 -2.60 -26.72
CA LYS A 743 -24.92 -2.69 -27.95
C LYS A 743 -24.85 -1.37 -28.75
N ASP A 744 -25.01 -0.25 -28.08
CA ASP A 744 -25.02 1.06 -28.72
C ASP A 744 -23.59 1.44 -29.17
N GLU A 745 -22.58 1.09 -28.38
CA GLU A 745 -21.18 1.25 -28.78
C GLU A 745 -20.86 0.47 -30.06
N LEU A 746 -21.25 -0.81 -30.14
CA LEU A 746 -21.08 -1.62 -31.34
C LEU A 746 -21.78 -1.04 -32.56
N SER A 747 -23.00 -0.52 -32.37
CA SER A 747 -23.76 0.14 -33.44
C SER A 747 -23.02 1.37 -33.97
N LEU A 748 -22.51 2.23 -33.06
CA LEU A 748 -21.73 3.42 -33.45
C LEU A 748 -20.40 3.07 -34.13
N ARG A 749 -19.84 1.88 -33.84
CA ARG A 749 -18.67 1.33 -34.52
C ARG A 749 -19.00 0.65 -35.86
N GLY A 750 -20.30 0.57 -36.23
CA GLY A 750 -20.78 0.01 -37.49
C GLY A 750 -21.08 -1.50 -37.44
N PHE A 751 -21.37 -2.05 -36.28
CA PHE A 751 -21.80 -3.46 -36.14
C PHE A 751 -23.25 -3.55 -35.60
N PRO A 752 -24.10 -4.42 -36.16
CA PRO A 752 -23.94 -5.27 -37.33
C PRO A 752 -24.14 -4.45 -38.60
N CYS A 753 -23.25 -4.56 -39.54
CA CYS A 753 -23.13 -3.59 -40.61
C CYS A 753 -23.89 -3.92 -41.88
N ARG A 754 -24.65 -4.98 -42.03
CA ARG A 754 -25.24 -5.34 -43.32
C ARG A 754 -26.63 -5.98 -43.33
N CYS A 755 -27.28 -6.18 -42.19
CA CYS A 755 -28.64 -6.73 -42.22
C CYS A 755 -29.74 -5.69 -42.49
N ASP A 756 -29.45 -4.39 -42.34
CA ASP A 756 -30.41 -3.31 -42.60
C ASP A 756 -30.59 -2.98 -44.08
N THR A 757 -29.79 -3.57 -44.98
CA THR A 757 -29.93 -3.42 -46.44
C THR A 757 -30.74 -4.55 -47.09
N LEU A 758 -31.14 -5.56 -46.35
CA LEU A 758 -32.16 -6.47 -46.81
C LEU A 758 -33.48 -5.73 -46.67
N SER A 759 -33.95 -5.16 -47.77
CA SER A 759 -35.27 -4.56 -47.95
C SER A 759 -36.31 -5.35 -47.18
N LYS A 760 -37.08 -4.64 -46.32
CA LYS A 760 -38.34 -5.19 -45.79
C LYS A 760 -39.08 -5.84 -46.94
N PRO A 761 -39.50 -7.10 -46.84
CA PRO A 761 -40.31 -7.69 -47.88
C PRO A 761 -41.56 -6.81 -48.04
N ASP A 762 -41.74 -6.27 -49.25
CA ASP A 762 -42.87 -5.49 -49.61
C ASP A 762 -44.17 -6.20 -49.19
N ALA A 763 -44.88 -5.68 -48.24
CA ALA A 763 -46.16 -6.21 -47.75
C ALA A 763 -47.31 -5.94 -48.74
N ARG A 764 -47.01 -5.87 -50.06
CA ARG A 764 -48.00 -5.72 -51.09
C ARG A 764 -47.73 -6.64 -52.27
N THR A 765 -48.05 -7.93 -52.17
CA THR A 765 -48.61 -8.74 -53.22
C THR A 765 -49.03 -10.11 -52.64
N GLY A 766 -50.22 -10.09 -52.12
CA GLY A 766 -50.97 -11.34 -51.93
C GLY A 766 -51.38 -11.83 -53.31
N ARG A 767 -50.74 -12.83 -53.83
CA ARG A 767 -51.35 -13.81 -54.75
C ARG A 767 -50.65 -15.13 -54.67
N ARG A 768 -51.45 -16.09 -54.30
CA ARG A 768 -51.19 -17.52 -54.28
C ARG A 768 -50.44 -17.99 -55.57
N ARG A 769 -49.41 -18.78 -55.46
CA ARG A 769 -49.19 -19.95 -56.29
C ARG A 769 -48.46 -21.06 -55.51
N ASN A 770 -49.20 -22.12 -55.35
CA ASN A 770 -48.72 -23.46 -54.99
C ASN A 770 -47.78 -23.99 -56.07
N ARG A 771 -46.67 -24.59 -55.74
CA ARG A 771 -46.26 -25.96 -56.13
C ARG A 771 -44.75 -26.20 -55.92
N ASN A 772 -44.52 -27.17 -55.06
CA ASN A 772 -43.68 -28.35 -55.26
C ASN A 772 -42.16 -28.20 -55.39
N ARG A 773 -41.53 -28.86 -54.45
CA ARG A 773 -40.42 -29.84 -54.56
C ARG A 773 -39.00 -29.38 -54.43
N ARG A 774 -38.44 -29.83 -53.32
CA ARG A 774 -37.25 -30.69 -53.17
C ARG A 774 -35.87 -30.06 -53.29
N THR A 775 -35.16 -30.43 -52.26
CA THR A 775 -33.73 -30.76 -52.13
C THR A 775 -32.75 -29.61 -51.87
N GLY A 776 -32.25 -29.57 -50.69
CA GLY A 776 -30.93 -30.07 -50.38
C GLY A 776 -29.87 -28.99 -50.42
N GLY A 777 -29.23 -28.74 -49.35
CA GLY A 777 -27.95 -28.04 -49.37
C GLY A 777 -27.62 -27.27 -48.08
N ASN A 778 -26.85 -27.89 -47.27
CA ASN A 778 -26.10 -27.35 -46.15
C ASN A 778 -25.52 -25.97 -46.41
N CYS A 779 -25.65 -25.07 -45.44
CA CYS A 779 -24.59 -24.11 -45.16
C CYS A 779 -24.52 -23.92 -43.64
N LEU A 780 -23.39 -24.32 -43.10
CA LEU A 780 -22.87 -24.06 -41.79
C LEU A 780 -22.70 -22.56 -41.55
#